data_1e9a57276176371c6e19b9fd29f80ced
#
_entry.id   1e9a57276176371c6e19b9fd29f80ced
#
_cell.length_a   1.000
_cell.length_b   1.000
_cell.length_c   1.000
_cell.angle_alpha   90.00
_cell.angle_beta   90.00
_cell.angle_gamma   90.00
#
_symmetry.space_group_name_H-M   'P 1'
#
loop_
_entity.id
_entity.type
_entity.pdbx_description
1 polymer ?
#
loop_
_entity_poly.entity_id
_entity_poly.type
_entity_poly.pdbx_seq_one_letter_code
_entity_poly.pdbx_strand_id
1 'polypeptide(L)'
;MSTSVSDTTKSSRREQRSSAQAFIDSLKGMAHPNSRRIFIEGSRPDIRVPLREIQLADTFVGGTKEDPKFEPNEPIPVYDTSGRYGEEGVAIDVRRGLPRLRENWVLERDDTDELPGLSSTFTQERLADEGLDHLRFEHLPKPRRAKPGRRVTQLHYARAGIVTPEMEFIAIRENMGRERVRSELLRTQHPGRDFGARLPQNITPEFVRDEVAAGRAIIPSNINHPEAEPMIIGRNFLVKINANIGNSAVTSSIEEEVEKLVWSTRWGSDTVMDLSTGRYIHETREWILRNSPVPIGTVPIYQALEKTNGIAEELTWELFRDTLLEQAEQGVDYFTIHAGVLLRFVPMTAKRLTGIVSRGGSIMAKWCLSHHKENFLYQHFREICEICAAYDVALSLGDGLRPGSVYDANDEAQFAELRTLGELTKIAWEYDVQVMIEGPGHVPMHMIERNMTEQLEHCHEAPFYTLGPLTTDIAPGYDHFTSGIGAALIGWYGCAMLCYVTPKEHLGLPNKEDVKQGLITYKIAAHAADLAKGHPGAQIRDNAMSKARFEFRWEDQFNLALDPDTARAYHDETLPQESGKVAHFCSMCGPKFCSMKITQDVRDYAAKLEAVEIKLVGMDGQQEQVVAQVESGMARMAETFKETGGEIYHQAAALKQAAGEEA
;
A
#
# COMPACT_ATOMS: atom_id res chain seq x y z
N MET A 1 6.27 -20.00 54.54
CA MET A 1 5.56 -20.39 53.32
C MET A 1 5.55 -19.20 52.39
N SER A 2 6.64 -19.00 51.68
CA SER A 2 6.82 -17.82 50.81
C SER A 2 7.81 -18.17 49.68
N THR A 3 7.46 -19.07 48.78
CA THR A 3 8.32 -19.40 47.62
C THR A 3 7.59 -19.93 46.37
N SER A 4 6.27 -19.77 46.25
CA SER A 4 5.57 -20.37 45.09
C SER A 4 4.88 -19.38 44.13
N VAL A 5 4.91 -18.05 44.39
CA VAL A 5 4.22 -17.07 43.56
C VAL A 5 5.13 -16.52 42.45
N SER A 6 6.46 -16.59 42.61
CA SER A 6 7.40 -16.02 41.64
C SER A 6 7.67 -16.90 40.41
N ASP A 7 7.49 -18.24 40.52
CA ASP A 7 7.83 -19.15 39.42
C ASP A 7 6.70 -19.37 38.41
N THR A 8 5.45 -19.34 38.85
CA THR A 8 4.29 -19.41 37.95
C THR A 8 4.12 -18.16 37.08
N THR A 9 4.44 -17.00 37.61
CA THR A 9 4.44 -15.73 36.84
C THR A 9 5.57 -15.65 35.84
N LYS A 10 6.73 -16.23 36.09
CA LYS A 10 7.84 -16.29 35.15
C LYS A 10 7.60 -17.30 34.01
N SER A 11 6.95 -18.40 34.27
CA SER A 11 6.58 -19.40 33.25
C SER A 11 5.52 -18.86 32.28
N SER A 12 4.47 -18.23 32.79
CA SER A 12 3.45 -17.58 31.93
C SER A 12 3.99 -16.41 31.15
N ARG A 13 4.96 -15.65 31.67
CA ARG A 13 5.66 -14.57 30.95
C ARG A 13 6.54 -15.10 29.81
N ARG A 14 7.10 -16.29 29.94
CA ARG A 14 7.94 -16.91 28.90
C ARG A 14 7.10 -17.49 27.78
N GLU A 15 5.89 -17.98 28.06
CA GLU A 15 4.94 -18.53 27.07
C GLU A 15 4.23 -17.42 26.27
N GLN A 16 3.79 -16.34 26.90
CA GLN A 16 3.20 -15.19 26.19
C GLN A 16 4.20 -14.46 25.30
N ARG A 17 5.49 -14.40 25.67
CA ARG A 17 6.57 -13.83 24.84
C ARG A 17 6.94 -14.69 23.62
N SER A 18 6.38 -15.89 23.50
CA SER A 18 6.65 -16.83 22.41
C SER A 18 5.72 -16.65 21.20
N SER A 19 4.54 -15.98 21.32
CA SER A 19 3.57 -15.98 20.23
C SER A 19 3.99 -15.11 19.05
N ALA A 20 4.38 -13.85 19.26
CA ALA A 20 4.86 -12.98 18.19
C ALA A 20 6.17 -13.49 17.58
N GLN A 21 7.10 -13.99 18.41
CA GLN A 21 8.33 -14.58 17.90
C GLN A 21 8.06 -15.86 17.11
N ALA A 22 7.17 -16.74 17.59
CA ALA A 22 6.78 -17.96 16.89
C ALA A 22 6.08 -17.65 15.56
N PHE A 23 5.25 -16.62 15.53
CA PHE A 23 4.62 -16.14 14.30
C PHE A 23 5.68 -15.66 13.28
N ILE A 24 6.61 -14.80 13.69
CA ILE A 24 7.70 -14.31 12.83
C ILE A 24 8.58 -15.46 12.34
N ASP A 25 8.90 -16.42 13.21
CA ASP A 25 9.67 -17.60 12.83
C ASP A 25 8.90 -18.49 11.84
N SER A 26 7.57 -18.53 11.92
CA SER A 26 6.74 -19.21 10.92
C SER A 26 6.78 -18.54 9.55
N LEU A 27 6.93 -17.21 9.50
CA LEU A 27 7.04 -16.47 8.24
C LEU A 27 8.32 -16.79 7.46
N LYS A 28 9.38 -17.25 8.13
CA LYS A 28 10.63 -17.69 7.45
C LYS A 28 10.40 -18.89 6.51
N GLY A 29 9.42 -19.75 6.83
CA GLY A 29 8.97 -20.84 5.96
C GLY A 29 7.91 -20.43 4.93
N MET A 30 7.37 -19.21 5.04
CA MET A 30 6.34 -18.64 4.16
C MET A 30 6.92 -17.58 3.23
N ALA A 31 8.16 -17.74 2.78
CA ALA A 31 8.73 -16.91 1.73
C ALA A 31 7.79 -16.89 0.52
N HIS A 32 7.70 -15.76 -0.18
CA HIS A 32 6.94 -15.72 -1.42
C HIS A 32 7.46 -16.77 -2.38
N PRO A 33 6.61 -17.68 -2.87
CA PRO A 33 7.06 -18.81 -3.66
C PRO A 33 7.80 -18.31 -4.91
N ASN A 34 8.84 -19.05 -5.32
CA ASN A 34 9.65 -18.77 -6.49
C ASN A 34 10.18 -17.32 -6.62
N SER A 35 10.49 -16.72 -5.49
CA SER A 35 11.03 -15.35 -5.44
C SER A 35 12.35 -15.34 -4.68
N ARG A 36 13.25 -14.49 -5.13
CA ARG A 36 14.49 -14.22 -4.41
C ARG A 36 14.60 -12.75 -4.05
N ARG A 37 15.20 -12.47 -2.91
CA ARG A 37 15.51 -11.10 -2.53
C ARG A 37 16.78 -10.66 -3.27
N ILE A 38 16.71 -9.47 -3.85
CA ILE A 38 17.84 -8.78 -4.46
C ILE A 38 17.97 -7.39 -3.84
N PHE A 39 19.15 -6.79 -4.00
CA PHE A 39 19.40 -5.42 -3.57
C PHE A 39 19.87 -4.60 -4.77
N ILE A 40 19.35 -3.38 -4.89
CA ILE A 40 19.89 -2.37 -5.78
C ILE A 40 20.70 -1.41 -4.92
N GLU A 41 21.99 -1.28 -5.25
CA GLU A 41 22.89 -0.40 -4.52
C GLU A 41 22.74 1.03 -5.02
N GLY A 42 22.79 1.99 -4.09
CA GLY A 42 22.85 3.41 -4.37
C GLY A 42 24.27 3.92 -4.58
N SER A 43 24.44 5.24 -4.46
CA SER A 43 25.76 5.89 -4.59
C SER A 43 26.73 5.55 -3.45
N ARG A 44 26.21 5.06 -2.34
CA ARG A 44 26.98 4.66 -1.14
C ARG A 44 26.63 3.23 -0.74
N PRO A 45 27.57 2.49 -0.10
CA PRO A 45 27.36 1.08 0.28
C PRO A 45 26.23 0.84 1.29
N ASP A 46 25.86 1.85 2.08
CA ASP A 46 24.80 1.78 3.08
C ASP A 46 23.41 2.16 2.53
N ILE A 47 23.34 2.57 1.24
CA ILE A 47 22.08 2.73 0.50
C ILE A 47 21.85 1.47 -0.32
N ARG A 48 21.12 0.52 0.26
CA ARG A 48 20.79 -0.76 -0.39
C ARG A 48 19.27 -0.96 -0.33
N VAL A 49 18.63 -0.84 -1.49
CA VAL A 49 17.18 -0.97 -1.61
C VAL A 49 16.79 -2.42 -1.88
N PRO A 50 16.04 -3.06 -0.99
CA PRO A 50 15.61 -4.43 -1.19
C PRO A 50 14.45 -4.50 -2.18
N LEU A 51 14.57 -5.40 -3.15
CA LEU A 51 13.49 -5.79 -4.04
C LEU A 51 13.29 -7.31 -3.95
N ARG A 52 12.12 -7.76 -4.30
CA ARG A 52 11.81 -9.15 -4.53
C ARG A 52 11.72 -9.39 -6.03
N GLU A 53 12.48 -10.34 -6.53
CA GLU A 53 12.51 -10.73 -7.93
C GLU A 53 11.76 -12.06 -8.10
N ILE A 54 10.60 -12.00 -8.77
CA ILE A 54 9.74 -13.18 -9.03
C ILE A 54 10.37 -13.92 -10.20
N GLN A 55 10.82 -15.16 -9.96
CA GLN A 55 11.36 -16.03 -11.00
C GLN A 55 10.23 -16.66 -11.79
N LEU A 56 10.35 -16.73 -13.10
CA LEU A 56 9.37 -17.33 -14.00
C LEU A 56 9.94 -18.57 -14.68
N ALA A 57 9.09 -19.55 -14.94
CA ALA A 57 9.42 -20.73 -15.72
C ALA A 57 9.62 -20.39 -17.20
N ASP A 58 10.43 -21.15 -17.89
CA ASP A 58 10.66 -20.99 -19.33
C ASP A 58 9.40 -21.27 -20.15
N THR A 59 9.23 -20.55 -21.25
CA THR A 59 8.15 -20.77 -22.21
C THR A 59 8.51 -21.91 -23.16
N PHE A 60 7.62 -22.89 -23.33
CA PHE A 60 7.77 -23.92 -24.36
C PHE A 60 7.54 -23.30 -25.75
N VAL A 61 8.52 -23.39 -26.63
CA VAL A 61 8.46 -22.80 -27.99
C VAL A 61 8.44 -23.85 -29.12
N GLY A 62 8.37 -25.14 -28.78
CA GLY A 62 8.28 -26.21 -29.75
C GLY A 62 9.31 -27.34 -29.52
N GLY A 63 9.60 -28.13 -30.53
CA GLY A 63 10.45 -29.31 -30.44
C GLY A 63 9.66 -30.61 -30.38
N THR A 64 10.36 -31.73 -30.15
CA THR A 64 9.76 -33.05 -29.95
C THR A 64 9.64 -33.38 -28.46
N LYS A 65 8.97 -34.47 -28.12
CA LYS A 65 8.94 -34.96 -26.72
C LYS A 65 10.31 -35.30 -26.17
N GLU A 66 11.22 -35.74 -27.07
CA GLU A 66 12.60 -36.12 -26.75
C GLU A 66 13.55 -34.91 -26.72
N ASP A 67 13.22 -33.83 -27.45
CA ASP A 67 14.01 -32.59 -27.54
C ASP A 67 13.08 -31.35 -27.50
N PRO A 68 12.49 -31.05 -26.34
CA PRO A 68 11.62 -29.87 -26.19
C PRO A 68 12.49 -28.60 -26.17
N LYS A 69 12.04 -27.55 -26.83
CA LYS A 69 12.72 -26.26 -26.87
C LYS A 69 12.00 -25.27 -25.95
N PHE A 70 12.79 -24.54 -25.16
CA PHE A 70 12.31 -23.55 -24.22
C PHE A 70 13.03 -22.23 -24.42
N GLU A 71 12.32 -21.14 -24.18
CA GLU A 71 12.87 -19.78 -24.06
C GLU A 71 12.74 -19.29 -22.62
N PRO A 72 13.79 -18.72 -22.03
CA PRO A 72 13.74 -18.22 -20.68
C PRO A 72 12.85 -16.97 -20.59
N ASN A 73 12.06 -16.87 -19.52
CA ASN A 73 11.33 -15.66 -19.17
C ASN A 73 12.14 -14.81 -18.18
N GLU A 74 12.11 -13.50 -18.39
CA GLU A 74 12.76 -12.57 -17.48
C GLU A 74 12.03 -12.53 -16.14
N PRO A 75 12.76 -12.45 -15.02
CA PRO A 75 12.16 -12.29 -13.71
C PRO A 75 11.54 -10.90 -13.55
N ILE A 76 10.50 -10.81 -12.75
CA ILE A 76 9.76 -9.57 -12.49
C ILE A 76 10.13 -9.00 -11.13
N PRO A 77 10.79 -7.83 -11.07
CA PRO A 77 11.11 -7.17 -9.82
C PRO A 77 9.88 -6.45 -9.26
N VAL A 78 9.71 -6.56 -7.94
CA VAL A 78 8.68 -5.82 -7.17
C VAL A 78 9.28 -5.34 -5.85
N TYR A 79 8.83 -4.19 -5.34
CA TYR A 79 9.22 -3.76 -4.01
C TYR A 79 8.51 -4.62 -2.96
N ASP A 80 9.23 -4.93 -1.87
CA ASP A 80 8.74 -5.75 -0.77
C ASP A 80 8.77 -4.93 0.52
N THR A 81 7.60 -4.53 0.99
CA THR A 81 7.41 -3.71 2.20
C THR A 81 7.68 -4.45 3.51
N SER A 82 7.93 -5.76 3.46
CA SER A 82 8.22 -6.56 4.67
C SER A 82 9.59 -6.27 5.31
N GLY A 83 10.39 -5.40 4.70
CA GLY A 83 11.70 -5.03 5.25
C GLY A 83 12.58 -6.26 5.48
N ARG A 84 13.23 -6.33 6.63
CA ARG A 84 14.12 -7.45 6.99
C ARG A 84 13.41 -8.77 7.27
N TYR A 85 12.07 -8.76 7.48
CA TYR A 85 11.30 -10.00 7.73
C TYR A 85 11.30 -10.96 6.54
N GLY A 86 11.43 -10.44 5.33
CA GLY A 86 11.54 -11.25 4.10
C GLY A 86 12.98 -11.67 3.76
N GLU A 87 14.00 -11.34 4.55
CA GLU A 87 15.41 -11.57 4.20
C GLU A 87 15.88 -12.94 4.68
N GLU A 88 16.35 -13.76 3.74
CA GLU A 88 16.86 -15.09 4.02
C GLU A 88 18.13 -15.04 4.87
N GLY A 89 18.20 -15.92 5.87
CA GLY A 89 19.35 -15.98 6.78
C GLY A 89 19.38 -14.91 7.88
N VAL A 90 18.43 -13.99 7.91
CA VAL A 90 18.31 -12.99 8.99
C VAL A 90 17.41 -13.50 10.08
N ALA A 91 17.94 -13.57 11.31
CA ALA A 91 17.14 -13.84 12.50
C ALA A 91 16.70 -12.52 13.14
N ILE A 92 15.41 -12.32 13.28
CA ILE A 92 14.83 -11.16 13.95
C ILE A 92 14.34 -11.59 15.34
N ASP A 93 14.79 -10.86 16.34
CA ASP A 93 14.30 -10.96 17.71
C ASP A 93 13.38 -9.75 17.96
N VAL A 94 12.08 -10.00 18.12
CA VAL A 94 11.07 -8.95 18.34
C VAL A 94 11.35 -8.08 19.56
N ARG A 95 12.12 -8.58 20.54
CA ARG A 95 12.50 -7.85 21.75
C ARG A 95 13.63 -6.87 21.51
N ARG A 96 14.42 -7.09 20.48
CA ARG A 96 15.52 -6.22 20.07
C ARG A 96 15.11 -5.25 18.96
N GLY A 97 14.00 -5.55 18.29
CA GLY A 97 13.53 -4.80 17.15
C GLY A 97 14.36 -5.01 15.88
N LEU A 98 14.07 -4.21 14.88
CA LEU A 98 14.77 -4.21 13.60
C LEU A 98 16.12 -3.47 13.68
N PRO A 99 17.07 -3.78 12.78
CA PRO A 99 18.27 -2.98 12.60
C PRO A 99 17.93 -1.54 12.18
N ARG A 100 18.68 -0.58 12.69
CA ARG A 100 18.48 0.87 12.49
C ARG A 100 19.14 1.32 11.19
N LEU A 101 18.43 1.17 10.07
CA LEU A 101 18.93 1.47 8.72
C LEU A 101 19.41 2.92 8.59
N ARG A 102 18.65 3.90 9.11
CA ARG A 102 18.89 5.32 8.91
C ARG A 102 19.72 5.99 10.02
N GLU A 103 20.16 5.24 11.05
CA GLU A 103 20.87 5.82 12.19
C GLU A 103 22.11 6.62 11.77
N ASN A 104 22.96 6.04 10.93
CA ASN A 104 24.16 6.73 10.44
C ASN A 104 23.80 7.95 9.59
N TRP A 105 22.74 7.88 8.76
CA TRP A 105 22.32 9.00 7.92
C TRP A 105 21.86 10.19 8.76
N VAL A 106 21.19 9.95 9.88
CA VAL A 106 20.80 10.99 10.84
C VAL A 106 22.01 11.58 11.56
N LEU A 107 22.95 10.73 12.01
CA LEU A 107 24.14 11.16 12.75
C LEU A 107 25.11 12.00 11.90
N GLU A 108 25.31 11.62 10.63
CA GLU A 108 26.22 12.31 9.71
C GLU A 108 25.82 13.77 9.42
N ARG A 109 24.53 14.12 9.56
CA ARG A 109 24.04 15.48 9.34
C ARG A 109 24.49 16.45 10.43
N ASP A 110 24.89 15.95 11.60
CA ASP A 110 25.36 16.72 12.76
C ASP A 110 24.45 17.90 13.17
N ASP A 111 23.15 17.70 13.03
CA ASP A 111 22.12 18.71 13.33
C ASP A 111 21.16 18.29 14.45
N THR A 112 21.43 17.16 15.11
CA THR A 112 20.65 16.62 16.23
C THR A 112 21.49 16.43 17.48
N ASP A 113 20.86 16.60 18.65
CA ASP A 113 21.42 16.23 19.96
C ASP A 113 20.70 15.00 20.52
N GLU A 114 21.44 14.14 21.22
CA GLU A 114 20.88 13.03 21.99
C GLU A 114 20.29 13.55 23.29
N LEU A 115 19.04 13.21 23.59
CA LEU A 115 18.39 13.54 24.85
C LEU A 115 18.77 12.51 25.95
N PRO A 116 18.73 12.88 27.22
CA PRO A 116 19.03 11.94 28.33
C PRO A 116 18.02 10.78 28.40
N GLY A 117 16.79 10.98 27.92
CA GLY A 117 15.70 10.03 27.84
C GLY A 117 14.44 10.71 27.31
N LEU A 118 13.33 9.98 27.27
CA LEU A 118 12.02 10.52 26.90
C LEU A 118 11.64 11.64 27.89
N SER A 119 11.21 12.81 27.40
CA SER A 119 11.06 14.03 28.19
C SER A 119 9.62 14.31 28.63
N SER A 120 8.61 13.66 28.06
CA SER A 120 7.22 13.91 28.42
C SER A 120 6.92 13.56 29.88
N THR A 121 6.07 14.35 30.54
CA THR A 121 5.66 14.12 31.92
C THR A 121 5.01 12.75 32.09
N PHE A 122 4.11 12.40 31.20
CA PHE A 122 3.44 11.10 31.21
C PHE A 122 4.43 9.93 31.11
N THR A 123 5.42 10.03 30.22
CA THR A 123 6.47 9.00 30.11
C THR A 123 7.26 8.85 31.40
N GLN A 124 7.63 9.96 32.06
CA GLN A 124 8.36 9.90 33.32
C GLN A 124 7.55 9.19 34.42
N GLU A 125 6.26 9.47 34.50
CA GLU A 125 5.35 8.79 35.45
C GLU A 125 5.27 7.27 35.12
N ARG A 126 5.13 6.91 33.85
CA ARG A 126 5.10 5.50 33.43
C ARG A 126 6.42 4.78 33.70
N LEU A 127 7.55 5.42 33.50
CA LEU A 127 8.87 4.86 33.80
C LEU A 127 9.08 4.63 35.30
N ALA A 128 8.45 5.43 36.16
CA ALA A 128 8.49 5.26 37.62
C ALA A 128 7.59 4.10 38.11
N ASP A 129 6.64 3.63 37.33
CA ASP A 129 5.75 2.52 37.70
C ASP A 129 6.38 1.15 37.40
N GLU A 130 6.98 0.54 38.41
CA GLU A 130 7.58 -0.80 38.29
C GLU A 130 6.57 -1.90 37.86
N GLY A 131 5.27 -1.68 38.08
CA GLY A 131 4.20 -2.58 37.64
C GLY A 131 4.14 -2.75 36.13
N LEU A 132 4.66 -1.79 35.38
CA LEU A 132 4.67 -1.78 33.91
C LEU A 132 5.95 -2.36 33.28
N ASP A 133 6.98 -2.70 34.09
CA ASP A 133 8.26 -3.21 33.57
C ASP A 133 8.12 -4.37 32.59
N HIS A 134 7.14 -5.23 32.82
CA HIS A 134 6.91 -6.42 32.01
C HIS A 134 6.33 -6.09 30.60
N LEU A 135 5.83 -4.88 30.36
CA LEU A 135 5.27 -4.43 29.10
C LEU A 135 6.27 -3.63 28.28
N ARG A 136 7.32 -3.09 28.93
CA ARG A 136 8.29 -2.20 28.27
C ARG A 136 9.14 -2.93 27.25
N PHE A 137 9.49 -2.20 26.22
CA PHE A 137 10.52 -2.65 25.27
C PHE A 137 11.91 -2.50 25.94
N GLU A 138 12.72 -3.57 25.90
CA GLU A 138 13.95 -3.65 26.68
C GLU A 138 15.12 -2.82 26.12
N HIS A 139 15.12 -2.56 24.80
CA HIS A 139 16.26 -2.01 24.07
C HIS A 139 15.96 -0.65 23.41
N LEU A 140 15.35 0.26 24.16
CA LEU A 140 15.03 1.59 23.67
C LEU A 140 16.28 2.41 23.35
N PRO A 141 16.34 3.04 22.16
CA PRO A 141 17.34 4.06 21.90
C PRO A 141 17.04 5.31 22.75
N LYS A 142 18.06 6.07 23.05
CA LYS A 142 17.85 7.43 23.54
C LYS A 142 17.32 8.29 22.40
N PRO A 143 16.28 9.09 22.65
CA PRO A 143 15.71 9.92 21.61
C PRO A 143 16.68 11.04 21.20
N ARG A 144 16.56 11.49 19.98
CA ARG A 144 17.26 12.64 19.44
C ARG A 144 16.28 13.77 19.13
N ARG A 145 16.79 15.00 19.13
CA ARG A 145 16.05 16.19 18.79
C ARG A 145 16.95 17.14 17.99
N ALA A 146 16.36 17.94 17.11
CA ALA A 146 17.07 19.01 16.43
C ALA A 146 17.84 19.92 17.41
N LYS A 147 19.10 20.24 17.09
CA LYS A 147 19.90 21.24 17.83
C LYS A 147 19.18 22.58 17.82
N PRO A 148 19.39 23.43 18.87
CA PRO A 148 18.79 24.76 18.90
C PRO A 148 19.05 25.55 17.60
N GLY A 149 17.99 26.05 16.99
CA GLY A 149 18.06 26.81 15.74
C GLY A 149 18.30 25.98 14.47
N ARG A 150 18.35 24.63 14.55
CA ARG A 150 18.40 23.74 13.40
C ARG A 150 17.02 23.17 13.10
N ARG A 151 16.84 22.73 11.85
CA ARG A 151 15.68 21.97 11.37
C ARG A 151 16.18 20.66 10.74
N VAL A 152 15.45 19.59 10.93
CA VAL A 152 15.87 18.22 10.56
C VAL A 152 14.88 17.53 9.60
N THR A 153 13.92 18.29 9.06
CA THR A 153 12.88 17.73 8.21
C THR A 153 13.38 17.50 6.79
N GLN A 154 12.83 16.48 6.11
CA GLN A 154 13.14 16.24 4.70
C GLN A 154 12.75 17.44 3.83
N LEU A 155 11.69 18.16 4.19
CA LEU A 155 11.29 19.39 3.49
C LEU A 155 12.35 20.49 3.62
N HIS A 156 12.96 20.62 4.80
CA HIS A 156 14.05 21.58 5.03
C HIS A 156 15.25 21.27 4.14
N TYR A 157 15.70 20.02 4.13
CA TYR A 157 16.84 19.62 3.28
C TYR A 157 16.53 19.79 1.79
N ALA A 158 15.32 19.41 1.37
CA ALA A 158 14.89 19.57 -0.01
C ALA A 158 14.90 21.04 -0.46
N ARG A 159 14.38 21.96 0.36
CA ARG A 159 14.39 23.40 0.09
C ARG A 159 15.80 24.00 0.11
N ALA A 160 16.70 23.44 0.90
CA ALA A 160 18.12 23.78 0.88
C ALA A 160 18.87 23.22 -0.35
N GLY A 161 18.19 22.49 -1.24
CA GLY A 161 18.80 21.86 -2.42
C GLY A 161 19.59 20.58 -2.13
N ILE A 162 19.44 20.01 -0.93
CA ILE A 162 20.17 18.83 -0.47
C ILE A 162 19.39 17.57 -0.89
N VAL A 163 20.06 16.65 -1.55
CA VAL A 163 19.58 15.29 -1.76
C VAL A 163 20.03 14.43 -0.59
N THR A 164 19.07 13.91 0.18
CA THR A 164 19.35 13.04 1.32
C THR A 164 19.48 11.57 0.90
N PRO A 165 20.12 10.71 1.70
CA PRO A 165 20.13 9.26 1.45
C PRO A 165 18.72 8.67 1.34
N GLU A 166 17.75 9.20 2.10
CA GLU A 166 16.35 8.81 2.01
C GLU A 166 15.76 9.09 0.61
N MET A 167 16.08 10.23 0.00
CA MET A 167 15.60 10.60 -1.35
C MET A 167 16.20 9.68 -2.42
N GLU A 168 17.46 9.29 -2.29
CA GLU A 168 18.09 8.35 -3.19
C GLU A 168 17.49 6.94 -3.04
N PHE A 169 17.31 6.46 -1.81
CA PHE A 169 16.63 5.20 -1.54
C PHE A 169 15.24 5.15 -2.20
N ILE A 170 14.47 6.23 -2.06
CA ILE A 170 13.13 6.37 -2.65
C ILE A 170 13.19 6.33 -4.17
N ALA A 171 14.12 7.03 -4.80
CA ALA A 171 14.25 7.02 -6.26
C ALA A 171 14.47 5.60 -6.80
N ILE A 172 15.33 4.83 -6.15
CA ILE A 172 15.58 3.43 -6.50
C ILE A 172 14.33 2.57 -6.25
N ARG A 173 13.67 2.75 -5.10
CA ARG A 173 12.43 2.05 -4.75
C ARG A 173 11.32 2.27 -5.77
N GLU A 174 11.05 3.53 -6.15
CA GLU A 174 9.95 3.89 -7.05
C GLU A 174 10.21 3.42 -8.49
N ASN A 175 11.46 3.30 -8.90
CA ASN A 175 11.82 2.70 -10.19
C ASN A 175 11.64 1.17 -10.21
N MET A 176 11.56 0.51 -9.06
CA MET A 176 11.30 -0.94 -8.89
C MET A 176 12.18 -1.87 -9.76
N GLY A 177 13.36 -1.44 -10.16
CA GLY A 177 14.26 -2.25 -11.00
C GLY A 177 13.71 -2.54 -12.40
N ARG A 178 12.74 -1.75 -12.89
CA ARG A 178 12.10 -1.96 -14.21
C ARG A 178 13.08 -1.90 -15.38
N GLU A 179 14.21 -1.23 -15.21
CA GLU A 179 15.31 -1.18 -16.18
C GLU A 179 15.95 -2.56 -16.41
N ARG A 180 15.76 -3.50 -15.48
CA ARG A 180 16.24 -4.88 -15.59
C ARG A 180 15.37 -5.73 -16.53
N VAL A 181 14.12 -5.34 -16.75
CA VAL A 181 13.19 -5.99 -17.69
C VAL A 181 13.50 -5.51 -19.10
N ARG A 182 14.01 -6.39 -19.96
CA ARG A 182 14.45 -6.08 -21.32
C ARG A 182 13.40 -6.42 -22.38
N SER A 183 12.52 -7.37 -22.11
CA SER A 183 11.48 -7.80 -23.04
C SER A 183 10.61 -6.62 -23.46
N GLU A 184 10.61 -6.30 -24.75
CA GLU A 184 9.79 -5.25 -25.34
C GLU A 184 8.30 -5.55 -25.14
N LEU A 185 7.90 -6.81 -25.28
CA LEU A 185 6.54 -7.28 -25.00
C LEU A 185 6.08 -6.93 -23.58
N LEU A 186 6.92 -7.20 -22.57
CA LEU A 186 6.58 -6.90 -21.18
C LEU A 186 6.57 -5.41 -20.88
N ARG A 187 7.37 -4.62 -21.59
CA ARG A 187 7.46 -3.16 -21.42
C ARG A 187 6.39 -2.39 -22.20
N THR A 188 5.68 -3.03 -23.12
CA THR A 188 4.56 -2.42 -23.84
C THR A 188 3.48 -2.01 -22.86
N GLN A 189 3.07 -0.73 -22.93
CA GLN A 189 2.11 -0.15 -22.02
C GLN A 189 1.12 0.73 -22.78
N HIS A 190 -0.15 0.64 -22.40
CA HIS A 190 -1.17 1.55 -22.90
C HIS A 190 -0.93 2.97 -22.39
N PRO A 191 -1.21 4.00 -23.19
CA PRO A 191 -1.18 5.38 -22.71
C PRO A 191 -2.25 5.57 -21.62
N GLY A 192 -1.85 6.17 -20.50
CA GLY A 192 -2.78 6.51 -19.43
C GLY A 192 -3.32 7.95 -19.57
N ARG A 193 -4.18 8.31 -18.61
CA ARG A 193 -4.63 9.69 -18.39
C ARG A 193 -4.19 10.11 -16.99
N ASP A 194 -3.23 11.02 -16.92
CA ASP A 194 -2.51 11.39 -15.70
C ASP A 194 -3.18 12.52 -14.89
N PHE A 195 -4.22 13.17 -15.43
CA PHE A 195 -4.90 14.32 -14.81
C PHE A 195 -3.94 15.44 -14.36
N GLY A 196 -2.82 15.59 -15.06
CA GLY A 196 -1.79 16.59 -14.78
C GLY A 196 -0.73 16.15 -13.78
N ALA A 197 -0.63 14.86 -13.45
CA ALA A 197 0.51 14.32 -12.73
C ALA A 197 1.76 14.32 -13.63
N ARG A 198 2.93 14.51 -13.01
CA ARG A 198 4.24 14.47 -13.70
C ARG A 198 4.86 13.10 -13.47
N LEU A 199 4.82 12.27 -14.50
CA LEU A 199 5.28 10.88 -14.44
C LEU A 199 6.56 10.69 -15.29
N PRO A 200 7.76 11.00 -14.75
CA PRO A 200 9.00 10.84 -15.50
C PRO A 200 9.28 9.36 -15.77
N GLN A 201 9.93 9.07 -16.91
CA GLN A 201 10.32 7.69 -17.25
C GLN A 201 11.28 7.08 -16.21
N ASN A 202 12.11 7.89 -15.58
CA ASN A 202 12.96 7.49 -14.46
C ASN A 202 12.84 8.53 -13.35
N ILE A 203 12.57 8.07 -12.15
CA ILE A 203 12.57 8.88 -10.94
C ILE A 203 14.02 8.99 -10.48
N THR A 204 14.52 10.24 -10.37
CA THR A 204 15.86 10.53 -9.86
C THR A 204 15.79 11.08 -8.44
N PRO A 205 16.88 11.02 -7.66
CA PRO A 205 16.92 11.63 -6.32
C PRO A 205 16.59 13.13 -6.34
N GLU A 206 16.99 13.86 -7.39
CA GLU A 206 16.68 15.28 -7.59
C GLU A 206 15.19 15.50 -7.84
N PHE A 207 14.54 14.62 -8.62
CA PHE A 207 13.08 14.69 -8.81
C PHE A 207 12.34 14.49 -7.48
N VAL A 208 12.78 13.53 -6.65
CA VAL A 208 12.24 13.31 -5.30
C VAL A 208 12.41 14.58 -4.46
N ARG A 209 13.63 15.14 -4.41
CA ARG A 209 13.92 16.40 -3.71
C ARG A 209 13.00 17.54 -4.18
N ASP A 210 12.86 17.73 -5.48
CA ASP A 210 12.11 18.85 -6.05
C ASP A 210 10.60 18.73 -5.76
N GLU A 211 10.05 17.51 -5.76
CA GLU A 211 8.66 17.27 -5.38
C GLU A 211 8.42 17.52 -3.90
N VAL A 212 9.36 17.11 -3.03
CA VAL A 212 9.31 17.40 -1.59
C VAL A 212 9.48 18.91 -1.34
N ALA A 213 10.46 19.56 -1.96
CA ALA A 213 10.70 21.00 -1.82
C ALA A 213 9.48 21.85 -2.17
N ALA A 214 8.71 21.41 -3.17
CA ALA A 214 7.49 22.07 -3.62
C ALA A 214 6.26 21.74 -2.74
N GLY A 215 6.38 20.83 -1.77
CA GLY A 215 5.29 20.39 -0.91
C GLY A 215 4.31 19.40 -1.58
N ARG A 216 4.61 18.92 -2.80
CA ARG A 216 3.77 17.96 -3.54
C ARG A 216 4.00 16.52 -3.17
N ALA A 217 5.01 16.26 -2.36
CA ALA A 217 5.29 14.94 -1.79
C ALA A 217 5.85 15.06 -0.38
N ILE A 218 5.68 14.01 0.42
CA ILE A 218 6.25 13.91 1.76
C ILE A 218 7.02 12.60 1.92
N ILE A 219 8.05 12.65 2.77
CA ILE A 219 8.83 11.50 3.22
C ILE A 219 8.64 11.41 4.74
N PRO A 220 7.65 10.66 5.24
CA PRO A 220 7.49 10.48 6.69
C PRO A 220 8.66 9.66 7.24
N SER A 221 9.51 10.29 8.04
CA SER A 221 10.79 9.69 8.44
C SER A 221 11.36 10.31 9.72
N ASN A 222 10.63 10.17 10.83
CA ASN A 222 11.09 10.65 12.12
C ASN A 222 12.53 10.20 12.41
N ILE A 223 13.35 11.12 12.92
CA ILE A 223 14.76 10.85 13.29
C ILE A 223 14.90 9.80 14.39
N ASN A 224 13.84 9.53 15.16
CA ASN A 224 13.77 8.54 16.24
C ASN A 224 13.13 7.19 15.79
N HIS A 225 12.87 7.02 14.48
CA HIS A 225 12.45 5.76 13.88
C HIS A 225 13.42 5.32 12.76
N PRO A 226 14.70 5.13 13.08
CA PRO A 226 15.71 4.80 12.07
C PRO A 226 15.58 3.37 11.50
N GLU A 227 14.71 2.53 12.04
CA GLU A 227 14.41 1.19 11.58
C GLU A 227 13.61 1.19 10.26
N ALA A 228 12.79 2.23 10.03
CA ALA A 228 11.93 2.31 8.85
C ALA A 228 12.70 2.54 7.55
N GLU A 229 12.33 1.80 6.51
CA GLU A 229 12.79 2.03 5.14
C GLU A 229 12.10 3.28 4.57
N PRO A 230 12.84 4.19 3.91
CA PRO A 230 12.27 5.39 3.33
C PRO A 230 11.18 5.10 2.28
N MET A 231 10.13 5.90 2.31
CA MET A 231 9.06 5.88 1.31
C MET A 231 8.55 7.29 1.05
N ILE A 232 7.86 7.48 -0.05
CA ILE A 232 7.30 8.76 -0.46
C ILE A 232 5.80 8.67 -0.67
N ILE A 233 5.08 9.69 -0.27
CA ILE A 233 3.66 9.88 -0.53
C ILE A 233 3.52 11.12 -1.40
N GLY A 234 3.07 10.96 -2.64
CA GLY A 234 2.95 12.06 -3.58
C GLY A 234 2.23 11.62 -4.86
N ARG A 235 1.49 12.55 -5.45
CA ARG A 235 0.68 12.34 -6.64
C ARG A 235 1.48 11.83 -7.85
N ASN A 236 2.76 12.21 -7.93
CA ASN A 236 3.66 11.91 -9.05
C ASN A 236 4.44 10.59 -8.87
N PHE A 237 4.08 9.82 -7.84
CA PHE A 237 4.66 8.52 -7.49
C PHE A 237 3.58 7.43 -7.51
N LEU A 238 3.99 6.18 -7.31
CA LEU A 238 3.04 5.07 -7.15
C LEU A 238 2.10 5.35 -5.98
N VAL A 239 0.83 4.99 -6.12
CA VAL A 239 -0.17 5.12 -5.05
C VAL A 239 0.21 4.22 -3.87
N LYS A 240 0.24 4.79 -2.67
CA LYS A 240 0.62 4.11 -1.43
C LYS A 240 -0.62 3.63 -0.66
N ILE A 241 -0.41 2.65 0.20
CA ILE A 241 -1.47 2.06 1.01
C ILE A 241 -1.09 2.12 2.48
N ASN A 242 -2.00 2.65 3.28
CA ASN A 242 -1.93 2.60 4.73
C ASN A 242 -2.83 1.49 5.28
N ALA A 243 -2.29 0.68 6.20
CA ALA A 243 -3.07 -0.23 7.03
C ALA A 243 -3.28 0.36 8.43
N ASN A 244 -4.46 0.13 9.00
CA ASN A 244 -4.76 0.51 10.38
C ASN A 244 -4.71 -0.72 11.27
N ILE A 245 -3.96 -0.63 12.36
CA ILE A 245 -3.92 -1.60 13.45
C ILE A 245 -4.19 -0.87 14.77
N GLY A 246 -4.28 -1.60 15.85
CA GLY A 246 -4.44 -1.00 17.17
C GLY A 246 -5.27 -1.87 18.08
N ASN A 247 -4.93 -1.87 19.36
CA ASN A 247 -5.70 -2.52 20.39
C ASN A 247 -6.93 -1.67 20.79
N SER A 248 -7.90 -2.33 21.40
CA SER A 248 -9.03 -1.68 22.06
C SER A 248 -9.05 -2.04 23.55
N ALA A 249 -9.90 -1.36 24.30
CA ALA A 249 -10.09 -1.65 25.73
C ALA A 249 -10.54 -3.11 26.01
N VAL A 250 -11.04 -3.80 24.99
CA VAL A 250 -11.68 -5.12 25.11
C VAL A 250 -10.85 -6.23 24.49
N THR A 251 -10.00 -5.94 23.50
CA THR A 251 -9.29 -6.96 22.70
C THR A 251 -7.91 -6.51 22.25
N SER A 252 -7.05 -7.52 22.01
CA SER A 252 -5.71 -7.46 21.48
C SER A 252 -4.61 -7.12 22.50
N SER A 253 -3.56 -7.92 22.47
CA SER A 253 -2.33 -7.74 23.26
C SER A 253 -1.28 -6.97 22.45
N ILE A 254 -0.19 -6.53 23.11
CA ILE A 254 0.97 -5.93 22.44
C ILE A 254 1.54 -6.88 21.39
N GLU A 255 1.64 -8.18 21.69
CA GLU A 255 2.17 -9.17 20.77
C GLU A 255 1.28 -9.37 19.54
N GLU A 256 -0.05 -9.35 19.70
CA GLU A 256 -0.99 -9.43 18.58
C GLU A 256 -0.89 -8.20 17.65
N GLU A 257 -0.62 -7.01 18.22
CA GLU A 257 -0.41 -5.81 17.39
C GLU A 257 0.90 -5.89 16.59
N VAL A 258 1.98 -6.42 17.18
CA VAL A 258 3.23 -6.69 16.44
C VAL A 258 3.00 -7.74 15.35
N GLU A 259 2.23 -8.80 15.62
CA GLU A 259 1.84 -9.77 14.59
C GLU A 259 1.05 -9.14 13.45
N LYS A 260 0.07 -8.30 13.76
CA LYS A 260 -0.72 -7.58 12.73
C LYS A 260 0.14 -6.60 11.93
N LEU A 261 1.08 -5.91 12.59
CA LEU A 261 2.06 -5.06 11.91
C LEU A 261 2.86 -5.86 10.88
N VAL A 262 3.54 -6.92 11.30
CA VAL A 262 4.39 -7.74 10.42
C VAL A 262 3.56 -8.38 9.30
N TRP A 263 2.34 -8.83 9.62
CA TRP A 263 1.41 -9.36 8.64
C TRP A 263 0.99 -8.32 7.61
N SER A 264 0.70 -7.08 8.03
CA SER A 264 0.31 -6.01 7.12
C SER A 264 1.45 -5.63 6.17
N THR A 265 2.69 -5.56 6.65
CA THR A 265 3.86 -5.27 5.80
C THR A 265 4.13 -6.39 4.81
N ARG A 266 3.93 -7.65 5.19
CA ARG A 266 4.03 -8.80 4.28
C ARG A 266 3.05 -8.68 3.09
N TRP A 267 1.84 -8.19 3.33
CA TRP A 267 0.81 -8.04 2.28
C TRP A 267 0.84 -6.70 1.58
N GLY A 268 1.85 -5.87 1.85
CA GLY A 268 2.19 -4.72 1.03
C GLY A 268 1.69 -3.39 1.53
N SER A 269 1.43 -3.23 2.84
CA SER A 269 1.21 -1.89 3.40
C SER A 269 2.48 -1.05 3.29
N ASP A 270 2.36 0.17 2.80
CA ASP A 270 3.47 1.12 2.67
C ASP A 270 3.67 1.94 3.95
N THR A 271 2.61 2.13 4.72
CA THR A 271 2.60 2.69 6.07
C THR A 271 1.62 1.94 6.95
N VAL A 272 1.77 2.08 8.26
CA VAL A 272 0.80 1.55 9.23
C VAL A 272 0.43 2.65 10.23
N MET A 273 -0.86 2.79 10.52
CA MET A 273 -1.32 3.64 11.61
C MET A 273 -1.66 2.80 12.84
N ASP A 274 -1.08 3.18 13.97
CA ASP A 274 -1.49 2.69 15.29
C ASP A 274 -2.66 3.52 15.81
N LEU A 275 -3.86 2.94 15.74
CA LEU A 275 -5.11 3.54 16.22
C LEU A 275 -5.52 3.00 17.60
N SER A 276 -4.57 2.54 18.40
CA SER A 276 -4.80 2.01 19.73
C SER A 276 -5.60 2.97 20.61
N THR A 277 -6.59 2.41 21.30
CA THR A 277 -7.45 3.11 22.27
C THR A 277 -7.51 2.39 23.62
N GLY A 278 -6.72 1.31 23.77
CA GLY A 278 -6.64 0.52 24.99
C GLY A 278 -5.72 1.13 26.05
N ARG A 279 -5.62 0.43 27.18
CA ARG A 279 -4.93 0.93 28.40
C ARG A 279 -3.42 1.13 28.26
N TYR A 280 -2.74 0.45 27.32
CA TYR A 280 -1.29 0.42 27.21
C TYR A 280 -0.80 0.99 25.86
N ILE A 281 -1.39 2.09 25.44
CA ILE A 281 -1.09 2.75 24.15
C ILE A 281 0.40 3.07 24.03
N HIS A 282 1.02 3.59 25.10
CA HIS A 282 2.43 3.95 25.12
C HIS A 282 3.36 2.77 24.82
N GLU A 283 3.18 1.67 25.56
CA GLU A 283 4.01 0.48 25.41
C GLU A 283 3.73 -0.24 24.09
N THR A 284 2.46 -0.36 23.70
CA THR A 284 2.06 -0.96 22.41
C THR A 284 2.74 -0.25 21.24
N ARG A 285 2.69 1.08 21.21
CA ARG A 285 3.33 1.89 20.18
C ARG A 285 4.83 1.72 20.14
N GLU A 286 5.49 1.63 21.30
CA GLU A 286 6.93 1.41 21.36
C GLU A 286 7.34 0.09 20.69
N TRP A 287 6.62 -1.01 20.98
CA TRP A 287 6.84 -2.30 20.33
C TRP A 287 6.57 -2.26 18.83
N ILE A 288 5.52 -1.55 18.41
CA ILE A 288 5.19 -1.36 16.99
C ILE A 288 6.33 -0.63 16.28
N LEU A 289 6.77 0.51 16.80
CA LEU A 289 7.83 1.32 16.19
C LEU A 289 9.14 0.54 16.04
N ARG A 290 9.62 -0.10 17.10
CA ARG A 290 10.89 -0.85 17.06
C ARG A 290 10.85 -2.06 16.12
N ASN A 291 9.67 -2.56 15.78
CA ASN A 291 9.48 -3.71 14.89
C ASN A 291 8.92 -3.32 13.50
N SER A 292 8.79 -2.05 13.20
CA SER A 292 8.24 -1.61 11.92
C SER A 292 9.32 -1.29 10.88
N PRO A 293 9.29 -1.94 9.70
CA PRO A 293 10.11 -1.56 8.56
C PRO A 293 9.49 -0.43 7.73
N VAL A 294 8.28 0.03 8.07
CA VAL A 294 7.55 1.08 7.36
C VAL A 294 7.19 2.23 8.31
N PRO A 295 6.96 3.44 7.81
CA PRO A 295 6.55 4.57 8.65
C PRO A 295 5.28 4.27 9.45
N ILE A 296 5.24 4.77 10.68
CA ILE A 296 4.12 4.64 11.61
C ILE A 296 3.44 5.99 11.82
N GLY A 297 2.12 6.00 11.60
CA GLY A 297 1.26 7.14 11.92
C GLY A 297 0.42 6.91 13.17
N THR A 298 -0.01 7.99 13.81
CA THR A 298 -0.92 7.94 14.96
C THR A 298 -1.95 9.07 14.91
N VAL A 299 -2.95 8.95 15.77
CA VAL A 299 -3.93 10.02 16.06
C VAL A 299 -3.76 10.44 17.50
N PRO A 300 -2.89 11.42 17.82
CA PRO A 300 -2.49 11.73 19.21
C PRO A 300 -3.64 12.07 20.14
N ILE A 301 -4.75 12.62 19.61
CA ILE A 301 -5.93 12.96 20.41
C ILE A 301 -6.58 11.71 21.05
N TYR A 302 -6.37 10.50 20.51
CA TYR A 302 -6.92 9.27 21.11
C TYR A 302 -6.21 8.95 22.42
N GLN A 303 -4.88 9.07 22.45
CA GLN A 303 -4.12 8.88 23.70
C GLN A 303 -4.37 10.03 24.68
N ALA A 304 -4.48 11.28 24.21
CA ALA A 304 -4.85 12.38 25.07
C ALA A 304 -6.22 12.17 25.73
N LEU A 305 -7.19 11.64 24.98
CA LEU A 305 -8.51 11.29 25.51
C LEU A 305 -8.45 10.14 26.51
N GLU A 306 -7.61 9.14 26.29
CA GLU A 306 -7.39 8.04 27.25
C GLU A 306 -6.83 8.57 28.56
N LYS A 307 -5.87 9.52 28.53
CA LYS A 307 -5.31 10.18 29.70
C LYS A 307 -6.36 10.96 30.52
N THR A 308 -7.47 11.38 29.90
CA THR A 308 -8.64 12.01 30.58
C THR A 308 -9.77 11.02 30.85
N ASN A 309 -9.50 9.70 30.86
CA ASN A 309 -10.50 8.65 31.06
C ASN A 309 -11.72 8.75 30.11
N GLY A 310 -11.51 9.23 28.90
CA GLY A 310 -12.56 9.37 27.87
C GLY A 310 -13.39 10.64 27.98
N ILE A 311 -13.03 11.59 28.84
CA ILE A 311 -13.75 12.85 29.02
C ILE A 311 -13.16 13.91 28.11
N ALA A 312 -13.80 14.17 26.96
CA ALA A 312 -13.30 15.10 25.97
C ALA A 312 -13.20 16.54 26.49
N GLU A 313 -14.11 16.94 27.39
CA GLU A 313 -14.16 18.27 28.02
C GLU A 313 -12.95 18.56 28.92
N GLU A 314 -12.26 17.53 29.40
CA GLU A 314 -11.08 17.68 30.27
C GLU A 314 -9.76 17.79 29.46
N LEU A 315 -9.81 17.68 28.14
CA LEU A 315 -8.66 17.88 27.28
C LEU A 315 -8.13 19.31 27.40
N THR A 316 -6.81 19.43 27.53
CA THR A 316 -6.11 20.73 27.53
C THR A 316 -5.00 20.73 26.49
N TRP A 317 -4.55 21.92 26.11
CA TRP A 317 -3.39 22.08 25.24
C TRP A 317 -2.13 21.48 25.86
N GLU A 318 -1.91 21.69 27.15
CA GLU A 318 -0.73 21.21 27.87
C GLU A 318 -0.63 19.69 27.85
N LEU A 319 -1.76 18.99 28.11
CA LEU A 319 -1.84 17.54 28.03
C LEU A 319 -1.59 17.03 26.61
N PHE A 320 -2.19 17.69 25.63
CA PHE A 320 -2.01 17.33 24.23
C PHE A 320 -0.58 17.57 23.75
N ARG A 321 0.02 18.71 24.13
CA ARG A 321 1.41 19.03 23.84
C ARG A 321 2.37 17.99 24.42
N ASP A 322 2.18 17.58 25.68
CA ASP A 322 2.97 16.51 26.31
C ASP A 322 2.84 15.18 25.55
N THR A 323 1.63 14.87 25.05
CA THR A 323 1.36 13.69 24.23
C THR A 323 2.08 13.75 22.88
N LEU A 324 2.13 14.91 22.23
CA LEU A 324 2.90 15.09 20.98
C LEU A 324 4.40 14.87 21.20
N LEU A 325 4.97 15.44 22.27
CA LEU A 325 6.37 15.24 22.62
C LEU A 325 6.68 13.77 22.88
N GLU A 326 5.84 13.09 23.65
CA GLU A 326 5.96 11.66 23.92
C GLU A 326 6.06 10.87 22.62
N GLN A 327 5.11 11.06 21.71
CA GLN A 327 5.01 10.29 20.48
C GLN A 327 6.13 10.64 19.47
N ALA A 328 6.53 11.91 19.39
CA ALA A 328 7.64 12.33 18.54
C ALA A 328 8.98 11.75 19.02
N GLU A 329 9.22 11.73 20.33
CA GLU A 329 10.42 11.15 20.92
C GLU A 329 10.46 9.62 20.82
N GLN A 330 9.31 8.94 20.83
CA GLN A 330 9.23 7.51 20.55
C GLN A 330 9.54 7.18 19.08
N GLY A 331 9.27 8.11 18.14
CA GLY A 331 9.61 7.93 16.74
C GLY A 331 8.41 7.83 15.79
N VAL A 332 7.23 8.32 16.18
CA VAL A 332 6.07 8.38 15.25
C VAL A 332 6.40 9.26 14.06
N ASP A 333 6.18 8.76 12.85
CA ASP A 333 6.60 9.40 11.61
C ASP A 333 5.62 10.46 11.11
N TYR A 334 4.30 10.32 11.43
CA TYR A 334 3.30 11.33 11.12
C TYR A 334 2.13 11.34 12.09
N PHE A 335 1.60 12.54 12.34
CA PHE A 335 0.46 12.76 13.23
C PHE A 335 -0.78 13.15 12.47
N THR A 336 -1.91 12.49 12.73
CA THR A 336 -3.23 12.98 12.31
C THR A 336 -3.72 14.04 13.30
N ILE A 337 -3.90 15.28 12.82
CA ILE A 337 -4.29 16.44 13.63
C ILE A 337 -5.59 17.06 13.06
N HIS A 338 -6.67 17.00 13.84
CA HIS A 338 -7.99 17.51 13.47
C HIS A 338 -8.15 19.02 13.74
N ALA A 339 -7.17 19.81 13.28
CA ALA A 339 -7.17 21.26 13.49
C ALA A 339 -8.17 22.01 12.61
N GLY A 340 -8.70 21.39 11.55
CA GLY A 340 -9.69 21.99 10.65
C GLY A 340 -11.12 22.00 11.18
N VAL A 341 -11.40 21.28 12.27
CA VAL A 341 -12.73 21.26 12.91
C VAL A 341 -12.95 22.55 13.69
N LEU A 342 -13.48 23.57 13.04
CA LEU A 342 -13.74 24.87 13.66
C LEU A 342 -15.14 24.95 14.26
N LEU A 343 -15.27 25.67 15.37
CA LEU A 343 -16.55 25.83 16.07
C LEU A 343 -17.67 26.30 15.13
N ARG A 344 -17.37 27.21 14.20
CA ARG A 344 -18.32 27.75 13.21
C ARG A 344 -18.82 26.69 12.19
N PHE A 345 -18.09 25.58 11.98
CA PHE A 345 -18.46 24.53 11.05
C PHE A 345 -19.34 23.44 11.69
N VAL A 346 -19.24 23.27 13.01
CA VAL A 346 -19.99 22.23 13.73
C VAL A 346 -21.51 22.30 13.48
N PRO A 347 -22.17 23.48 13.52
CA PRO A 347 -23.60 23.56 13.21
C PRO A 347 -23.97 23.15 11.79
N MET A 348 -23.07 23.22 10.82
CA MET A 348 -23.33 22.83 9.43
C MET A 348 -23.60 21.33 9.29
N THR A 349 -23.11 20.50 10.23
CA THR A 349 -23.31 19.05 10.24
C THR A 349 -24.67 18.61 10.82
N ALA A 350 -25.46 19.53 11.39
CA ALA A 350 -26.69 19.21 12.10
C ALA A 350 -27.79 18.57 11.22
N LYS A 351 -27.69 18.75 9.89
CA LYS A 351 -28.68 18.21 8.93
C LYS A 351 -28.19 16.90 8.28
N ARG A 352 -26.98 16.42 8.59
CA ARG A 352 -26.45 15.18 8.06
C ARG A 352 -27.20 13.97 8.61
N LEU A 353 -27.27 12.90 7.83
CA LEU A 353 -27.80 11.61 8.31
C LEU A 353 -26.90 10.98 9.37
N THR A 354 -25.58 11.11 9.20
CA THR A 354 -24.60 10.46 10.08
C THR A 354 -23.84 11.43 11.00
N GLY A 355 -24.09 12.73 10.90
CA GLY A 355 -23.46 13.74 11.75
C GLY A 355 -21.94 13.85 11.53
N ILE A 356 -21.16 13.71 12.60
CA ILE A 356 -19.68 13.74 12.58
C ILE A 356 -19.17 12.34 12.92
N VAL A 357 -18.74 11.58 11.91
CA VAL A 357 -18.30 10.17 12.05
C VAL A 357 -16.82 10.02 12.38
N SER A 358 -16.00 11.03 12.11
CA SER A 358 -14.60 11.03 12.55
C SER A 358 -14.51 11.06 14.06
N ARG A 359 -13.78 10.09 14.66
CA ARG A 359 -13.56 10.08 16.11
C ARG A 359 -12.88 11.36 16.61
N GLY A 360 -11.79 11.74 15.96
CA GLY A 360 -11.06 12.97 16.31
C GLY A 360 -11.92 14.22 16.05
N GLY A 361 -12.66 14.24 14.95
CA GLY A 361 -13.60 15.31 14.63
C GLY A 361 -14.70 15.47 15.67
N SER A 362 -15.34 14.37 16.10
CA SER A 362 -16.39 14.40 17.12
C SER A 362 -15.88 14.79 18.51
N ILE A 363 -14.67 14.35 18.88
CA ILE A 363 -14.01 14.77 20.14
C ILE A 363 -13.80 16.28 20.14
N MET A 364 -13.22 16.84 19.08
CA MET A 364 -12.97 18.28 18.99
C MET A 364 -14.23 19.10 18.88
N ALA A 365 -15.25 18.64 18.12
CA ALA A 365 -16.55 19.30 18.05
C ALA A 365 -17.22 19.37 19.44
N LYS A 366 -17.20 18.26 20.17
CA LYS A 366 -17.73 18.23 21.55
C LYS A 366 -16.97 19.17 22.47
N TRP A 367 -15.63 19.18 22.38
CA TRP A 367 -14.80 20.09 23.17
C TRP A 367 -15.16 21.58 22.89
N CYS A 368 -15.24 21.95 21.60
CA CYS A 368 -15.56 23.32 21.18
C CYS A 368 -16.93 23.78 21.71
N LEU A 369 -17.94 22.90 21.61
CA LEU A 369 -19.30 23.20 22.10
C LEU A 369 -19.35 23.34 23.62
N SER A 370 -18.68 22.44 24.36
CA SER A 370 -18.69 22.45 25.83
C SER A 370 -18.00 23.68 26.42
N HIS A 371 -16.93 24.13 25.77
CA HIS A 371 -16.17 25.29 26.24
C HIS A 371 -16.61 26.61 25.61
N HIS A 372 -17.45 26.57 24.56
CA HIS A 372 -17.75 27.76 23.75
C HIS A 372 -16.48 28.47 23.25
N LYS A 373 -15.49 27.68 22.86
CA LYS A 373 -14.17 28.14 22.38
C LYS A 373 -13.80 27.48 21.07
N GLU A 374 -12.92 28.15 20.32
CA GLU A 374 -12.37 27.58 19.11
C GLU A 374 -11.43 26.41 19.44
N ASN A 375 -11.33 25.47 18.52
CA ASN A 375 -10.50 24.29 18.57
C ASN A 375 -9.07 24.64 19.01
N PHE A 376 -8.60 24.11 20.13
CA PHE A 376 -7.26 24.40 20.64
C PHE A 376 -6.15 23.87 19.72
N LEU A 377 -6.40 22.82 18.92
CA LEU A 377 -5.43 22.35 17.91
C LEU A 377 -5.23 23.41 16.80
N TYR A 378 -6.28 24.13 16.42
CA TYR A 378 -6.18 25.24 15.50
C TYR A 378 -5.47 26.44 16.14
N GLN A 379 -5.81 26.77 17.38
CA GLN A 379 -5.21 27.91 18.10
C GLN A 379 -3.70 27.74 18.32
N HIS A 380 -3.25 26.51 18.63
CA HIS A 380 -1.85 26.17 18.91
C HIS A 380 -1.15 25.47 17.74
N PHE A 381 -1.66 25.66 16.50
CA PHE A 381 -1.13 24.93 15.35
C PHE A 381 0.35 25.25 15.07
N ARG A 382 0.82 26.47 15.37
CA ARG A 382 2.22 26.85 15.21
C ARG A 382 3.14 26.11 16.18
N GLU A 383 2.73 25.95 17.44
CA GLU A 383 3.48 25.16 18.42
C GLU A 383 3.51 23.66 18.05
N ILE A 384 2.43 23.15 17.45
CA ILE A 384 2.43 21.78 16.88
C ILE A 384 3.49 21.67 15.78
N CYS A 385 3.57 22.65 14.88
CA CYS A 385 4.59 22.67 13.83
C CYS A 385 6.01 22.77 14.38
N GLU A 386 6.25 23.53 15.45
CA GLU A 386 7.56 23.60 16.11
C GLU A 386 8.00 22.24 16.65
N ILE A 387 7.09 21.49 17.27
CA ILE A 387 7.36 20.13 17.75
C ILE A 387 7.68 19.22 16.55
N CYS A 388 6.85 19.22 15.51
CA CYS A 388 7.03 18.37 14.33
C CYS A 388 8.37 18.66 13.62
N ALA A 389 8.74 19.92 13.48
CA ALA A 389 10.01 20.34 12.87
C ALA A 389 11.26 19.87 13.64
N ALA A 390 11.14 19.66 14.95
CA ALA A 390 12.27 19.25 15.79
C ALA A 390 12.60 17.75 15.69
N TYR A 391 11.69 16.93 15.12
CA TYR A 391 11.82 15.47 15.07
C TYR A 391 11.59 14.87 13.67
N ASP A 392 11.32 15.68 12.64
CA ASP A 392 10.87 15.29 11.31
C ASP A 392 9.58 14.45 11.34
N VAL A 393 8.60 14.93 12.08
CA VAL A 393 7.25 14.37 12.06
C VAL A 393 6.43 15.07 10.98
N ALA A 394 5.86 14.31 10.04
CA ALA A 394 4.93 14.85 9.05
C ALA A 394 3.53 15.05 9.66
N LEU A 395 2.75 15.98 9.10
CA LEU A 395 1.35 16.17 9.48
C LEU A 395 0.43 15.50 8.47
N SER A 396 -0.52 14.70 8.96
CA SER A 396 -1.73 14.29 8.28
C SER A 396 -2.85 15.18 8.81
N LEU A 397 -3.25 16.20 8.03
CA LEU A 397 -4.30 17.11 8.46
C LEU A 397 -5.66 16.42 8.34
N GLY A 398 -6.22 16.06 9.48
CA GLY A 398 -7.37 15.18 9.61
C GLY A 398 -8.67 15.82 9.11
N ASP A 399 -9.46 15.06 8.36
CA ASP A 399 -10.78 15.41 7.85
C ASP A 399 -11.88 15.11 8.89
N GLY A 400 -11.89 15.83 9.98
CA GLY A 400 -12.80 15.64 11.09
C GLY A 400 -14.28 15.79 10.72
N LEU A 401 -14.57 16.51 9.66
CA LEU A 401 -15.93 16.73 9.13
C LEU A 401 -16.20 15.96 7.83
N ARG A 402 -15.46 14.88 7.56
CA ARG A 402 -15.72 13.99 6.42
C ARG A 402 -17.15 13.41 6.47
N PRO A 403 -17.81 13.17 5.32
CA PRO A 403 -19.11 12.52 5.27
C PRO A 403 -19.01 11.05 5.73
N GLY A 404 -20.01 10.61 6.50
CA GLY A 404 -20.15 9.23 6.95
C GLY A 404 -21.20 8.43 6.20
N SER A 405 -21.78 9.01 5.14
CA SER A 405 -22.72 8.38 4.22
C SER A 405 -22.66 9.06 2.87
N VAL A 406 -23.09 8.35 1.82
CA VAL A 406 -23.17 8.94 0.46
C VAL A 406 -24.18 10.09 0.38
N TYR A 407 -25.17 10.14 1.31
CA TYR A 407 -26.12 11.25 1.41
C TYR A 407 -25.43 12.56 1.82
N ASP A 408 -24.46 12.48 2.75
CA ASP A 408 -23.77 13.64 3.32
C ASP A 408 -22.58 14.10 2.46
N ALA A 409 -22.27 13.37 1.39
CA ALA A 409 -21.10 13.62 0.55
C ALA A 409 -21.11 15.02 -0.09
N ASN A 410 -19.95 15.68 -0.09
CA ASN A 410 -19.72 16.98 -0.75
C ASN A 410 -20.57 18.12 -0.18
N ASP A 411 -20.90 18.06 1.09
CA ASP A 411 -21.61 19.15 1.74
C ASP A 411 -20.69 20.34 2.07
N GLU A 412 -21.29 21.43 2.54
CA GLU A 412 -20.57 22.65 2.87
C GLU A 412 -19.58 22.47 4.03
N ALA A 413 -19.92 21.65 5.04
CA ALA A 413 -19.05 21.38 6.18
C ALA A 413 -17.75 20.70 5.76
N GLN A 414 -17.85 19.69 4.88
CA GLN A 414 -16.70 18.98 4.34
C GLN A 414 -15.73 19.93 3.61
N PHE A 415 -16.23 20.73 2.69
CA PHE A 415 -15.37 21.62 1.90
C PHE A 415 -14.90 22.86 2.68
N ALA A 416 -15.66 23.33 3.67
CA ALA A 416 -15.20 24.40 4.55
C ALA A 416 -13.98 23.95 5.39
N GLU A 417 -14.02 22.72 5.92
CA GLU A 417 -12.85 22.12 6.58
C GLU A 417 -11.69 21.97 5.61
N LEU A 418 -11.90 21.40 4.42
CA LEU A 418 -10.84 21.20 3.41
C LEU A 418 -10.09 22.51 3.09
N ARG A 419 -10.81 23.63 2.92
CA ARG A 419 -10.19 24.95 2.70
C ARG A 419 -9.33 25.38 3.89
N THR A 420 -9.81 25.12 5.11
CA THR A 420 -9.04 25.41 6.34
C THR A 420 -7.77 24.54 6.40
N LEU A 421 -7.83 23.26 6.00
CA LEU A 421 -6.64 22.41 5.91
C LEU A 421 -5.62 22.97 4.93
N GLY A 422 -6.07 23.55 3.80
CA GLY A 422 -5.19 24.27 2.86
C GLY A 422 -4.53 25.50 3.47
N GLU A 423 -5.24 26.27 4.31
CA GLU A 423 -4.65 27.41 5.05
C GLU A 423 -3.59 26.92 6.06
N LEU A 424 -3.88 25.87 6.81
CA LEU A 424 -2.97 25.25 7.77
C LEU A 424 -1.73 24.66 7.10
N THR A 425 -1.85 24.14 5.90
CA THR A 425 -0.73 23.64 5.09
C THR A 425 0.34 24.71 4.87
N LYS A 426 -0.07 25.93 4.50
CA LYS A 426 0.87 27.06 4.35
C LYS A 426 1.59 27.39 5.65
N ILE A 427 0.86 27.38 6.76
CA ILE A 427 1.47 27.62 8.07
C ILE A 427 2.51 26.55 8.41
N ALA A 428 2.20 25.27 8.19
CA ALA A 428 3.16 24.19 8.42
C ALA A 428 4.42 24.32 7.55
N TRP A 429 4.26 24.73 6.29
CA TRP A 429 5.38 24.98 5.38
C TRP A 429 6.29 26.15 5.80
N GLU A 430 5.79 27.14 6.58
CA GLU A 430 6.64 28.18 7.19
C GLU A 430 7.65 27.58 8.18
N TYR A 431 7.32 26.45 8.78
CA TYR A 431 8.16 25.70 9.71
C TYR A 431 8.96 24.56 9.06
N ASP A 432 8.90 24.44 7.72
CA ASP A 432 9.42 23.30 6.96
C ASP A 432 8.84 21.94 7.40
N VAL A 433 7.59 21.91 7.86
CA VAL A 433 6.88 20.68 8.22
C VAL A 433 6.17 20.12 6.99
N GLN A 434 6.39 18.83 6.74
CA GLN A 434 5.74 18.10 5.67
C GLN A 434 4.26 17.86 5.97
N VAL A 435 3.39 18.01 4.97
CA VAL A 435 1.94 17.90 5.15
C VAL A 435 1.33 17.00 4.08
N MET A 436 0.42 16.12 4.49
CA MET A 436 -0.60 15.51 3.65
C MET A 436 -1.99 15.83 4.19
N ILE A 437 -3.00 15.78 3.34
CA ILE A 437 -4.39 16.14 3.64
C ILE A 437 -5.23 14.88 3.68
N GLU A 438 -6.00 14.67 4.74
CA GLU A 438 -6.98 13.60 4.77
C GLU A 438 -8.24 13.98 3.99
N GLY A 439 -8.93 12.97 3.46
CA GLY A 439 -10.09 13.16 2.61
C GLY A 439 -11.20 12.12 2.83
N PRO A 440 -12.33 12.27 2.11
CA PRO A 440 -13.61 11.69 2.48
C PRO A 440 -13.66 10.18 2.47
N GLY A 441 -14.53 9.64 3.36
CA GLY A 441 -14.78 8.22 3.50
C GLY A 441 -15.98 7.68 2.70
N HIS A 442 -16.99 8.51 2.40
CA HIS A 442 -18.22 8.10 1.69
C HIS A 442 -18.56 9.10 0.60
N VAL A 443 -18.34 8.70 -0.67
CA VAL A 443 -18.63 9.56 -1.83
C VAL A 443 -19.10 8.69 -2.99
N PRO A 444 -20.29 8.94 -3.57
CA PRO A 444 -20.75 8.22 -4.75
C PRO A 444 -19.85 8.51 -5.95
N MET A 445 -19.67 7.53 -6.83
CA MET A 445 -18.65 7.52 -7.89
C MET A 445 -18.57 8.83 -8.70
N HIS A 446 -19.71 9.38 -9.11
CA HIS A 446 -19.78 10.57 -9.97
C HIS A 446 -19.35 11.87 -9.27
N MET A 447 -19.17 11.85 -7.94
CA MET A 447 -18.75 13.01 -7.15
C MET A 447 -17.28 12.95 -6.72
N ILE A 448 -16.58 11.85 -6.98
CA ILE A 448 -15.18 11.62 -6.51
C ILE A 448 -14.19 12.57 -7.18
N GLU A 449 -14.30 12.81 -8.50
CA GLU A 449 -13.40 13.70 -9.23
C GLU A 449 -13.39 15.11 -8.64
N ARG A 450 -14.58 15.60 -8.22
CA ARG A 450 -14.68 16.90 -7.58
C ARG A 450 -13.88 16.98 -6.28
N ASN A 451 -13.85 15.93 -5.46
CA ASN A 451 -13.05 15.92 -4.22
C ASN A 451 -11.57 16.10 -4.51
N MET A 452 -11.05 15.43 -5.54
CA MET A 452 -9.65 15.60 -5.93
C MET A 452 -9.37 16.99 -6.47
N THR A 453 -10.27 17.54 -7.29
CA THR A 453 -10.13 18.89 -7.86
C THR A 453 -10.12 19.96 -6.77
N GLU A 454 -11.09 19.94 -5.86
CA GLU A 454 -11.17 20.88 -4.71
C GLU A 454 -9.92 20.78 -3.82
N GLN A 455 -9.40 19.55 -3.60
CA GLN A 455 -8.19 19.38 -2.81
C GLN A 455 -6.96 19.95 -3.49
N LEU A 456 -6.74 19.68 -4.78
CA LEU A 456 -5.62 20.23 -5.53
C LEU A 456 -5.64 21.76 -5.56
N GLU A 457 -6.82 22.35 -5.73
CA GLU A 457 -7.01 23.80 -5.79
C GLU A 457 -6.74 24.46 -4.45
N HIS A 458 -7.36 23.94 -3.38
CA HIS A 458 -7.32 24.61 -2.08
C HIS A 458 -6.14 24.20 -1.21
N CYS A 459 -5.58 22.99 -1.40
CA CYS A 459 -4.47 22.47 -0.58
C CYS A 459 -3.13 22.48 -1.31
N HIS A 460 -2.98 23.26 -2.40
CA HIS A 460 -1.70 23.58 -3.05
C HIS A 460 -0.92 22.36 -3.55
N GLU A 461 -1.61 21.33 -4.05
CA GLU A 461 -1.06 20.07 -4.50
C GLU A 461 -0.37 19.23 -3.38
N ALA A 462 -0.54 19.57 -2.09
CA ALA A 462 -0.12 18.68 -1.01
C ALA A 462 -0.74 17.29 -1.19
N PRO A 463 -0.04 16.18 -0.83
CA PRO A 463 -0.56 14.84 -1.04
C PRO A 463 -1.93 14.63 -0.42
N PHE A 464 -2.84 13.97 -1.15
CA PHE A 464 -4.15 13.59 -0.65
C PHE A 464 -4.13 12.16 -0.12
N TYR A 465 -4.73 11.95 1.05
CA TYR A 465 -4.85 10.67 1.72
C TYR A 465 -6.31 10.41 2.06
N THR A 466 -6.93 9.37 1.47
CA THR A 466 -8.38 9.15 1.58
C THR A 466 -8.74 7.82 2.20
N LEU A 467 -9.84 7.79 2.95
CA LEU A 467 -10.47 6.57 3.45
C LEU A 467 -11.43 6.03 2.38
N GLY A 468 -10.94 5.24 1.46
CA GLY A 468 -11.71 4.78 0.30
C GLY A 468 -11.62 5.77 -0.86
N PRO A 469 -12.76 6.40 -1.26
CA PRO A 469 -14.07 6.46 -0.59
C PRO A 469 -15.00 5.29 -0.89
N LEU A 470 -15.89 4.98 0.06
CA LEU A 470 -16.99 4.04 -0.12
C LEU A 470 -18.03 4.65 -1.09
N THR A 471 -18.31 3.93 -2.17
CA THR A 471 -19.18 4.43 -3.26
C THR A 471 -20.67 4.18 -3.05
N THR A 472 -21.01 3.36 -2.05
CA THR A 472 -22.36 3.02 -1.62
C THR A 472 -22.34 2.52 -0.17
N ASP A 473 -23.46 2.68 0.56
CA ASP A 473 -23.57 2.34 1.99
C ASP A 473 -24.32 1.02 2.26
N ILE A 474 -24.77 0.30 1.21
CA ILE A 474 -25.67 -0.86 1.34
C ILE A 474 -24.97 -2.21 1.53
N ALA A 475 -23.65 -2.23 1.70
CA ALA A 475 -22.87 -3.46 1.66
C ALA A 475 -22.05 -3.75 2.94
N PRO A 476 -22.63 -3.74 4.15
CA PRO A 476 -21.91 -4.14 5.36
C PRO A 476 -21.29 -5.54 5.21
N GLY A 477 -20.03 -5.69 5.61
CA GLY A 477 -19.23 -6.90 5.40
C GLY A 477 -18.51 -6.94 4.06
N TYR A 478 -18.86 -6.05 3.12
CA TYR A 478 -18.23 -5.88 1.80
C TYR A 478 -17.72 -4.46 1.57
N ASP A 479 -17.57 -3.67 2.63
CA ASP A 479 -17.14 -2.27 2.55
C ASP A 479 -15.74 -2.12 1.92
N HIS A 480 -14.88 -3.13 2.02
CA HIS A 480 -13.60 -3.17 1.32
C HIS A 480 -13.77 -3.19 -0.21
N PHE A 481 -14.83 -3.79 -0.77
CA PHE A 481 -15.13 -3.72 -2.20
C PHE A 481 -15.67 -2.35 -2.59
N THR A 482 -16.68 -1.84 -1.87
CA THR A 482 -17.30 -0.55 -2.20
C THR A 482 -16.30 0.59 -2.11
N SER A 483 -15.41 0.54 -1.13
CA SER A 483 -14.32 1.50 -0.97
C SER A 483 -13.17 1.27 -1.96
N GLY A 484 -12.87 0.02 -2.32
CA GLY A 484 -11.88 -0.31 -3.34
C GLY A 484 -12.21 0.30 -4.71
N ILE A 485 -13.51 0.34 -5.08
CA ILE A 485 -13.98 1.02 -6.30
C ILE A 485 -13.64 2.51 -6.24
N GLY A 486 -14.00 3.18 -5.15
CA GLY A 486 -13.73 4.61 -4.98
C GLY A 486 -12.25 4.93 -4.84
N ALA A 487 -11.49 4.05 -4.17
CA ALA A 487 -10.05 4.16 -4.02
C ALA A 487 -9.33 4.11 -5.38
N ALA A 488 -9.73 3.19 -6.28
CA ALA A 488 -9.19 3.13 -7.64
C ALA A 488 -9.48 4.43 -8.42
N LEU A 489 -10.69 4.97 -8.31
CA LEU A 489 -11.07 6.21 -8.98
C LEU A 489 -10.30 7.41 -8.45
N ILE A 490 -10.29 7.62 -7.13
CA ILE A 490 -9.62 8.80 -6.57
C ILE A 490 -8.10 8.71 -6.72
N GLY A 491 -7.54 7.50 -6.64
CA GLY A 491 -6.13 7.22 -6.94
C GLY A 491 -5.77 7.60 -8.38
N TRP A 492 -6.63 7.25 -9.33
CA TRP A 492 -6.47 7.64 -10.73
C TRP A 492 -6.51 9.17 -10.92
N TYR A 493 -7.43 9.87 -10.24
CA TYR A 493 -7.52 11.32 -10.30
C TYR A 493 -6.35 12.05 -9.63
N GLY A 494 -5.55 11.36 -8.79
CA GLY A 494 -4.33 11.91 -8.22
C GLY A 494 -4.14 11.76 -6.71
N CYS A 495 -5.01 11.03 -6.01
CA CYS A 495 -4.79 10.71 -4.60
C CYS A 495 -3.47 9.93 -4.45
N ALA A 496 -2.68 10.30 -3.44
CA ALA A 496 -1.32 9.79 -3.25
C ALA A 496 -1.25 8.58 -2.32
N MET A 497 -2.16 8.49 -1.35
CA MET A 497 -2.23 7.40 -0.40
C MET A 497 -3.68 7.02 -0.10
N LEU A 498 -3.92 5.74 0.06
CA LEU A 498 -5.23 5.16 0.33
C LEU A 498 -5.21 4.51 1.72
N CYS A 499 -6.12 4.91 2.58
CA CYS A 499 -6.40 4.20 3.83
C CYS A 499 -7.26 2.98 3.53
N TYR A 500 -6.76 1.81 3.86
CA TYR A 500 -7.49 0.58 3.59
C TYR A 500 -8.78 0.49 4.43
N VAL A 501 -9.74 -0.25 3.90
CA VAL A 501 -10.97 -0.65 4.57
C VAL A 501 -11.00 -2.18 4.61
N THR A 502 -11.41 -2.74 5.74
CA THR A 502 -11.52 -4.19 5.91
C THR A 502 -12.97 -4.66 5.79
N PRO A 503 -13.24 -5.97 5.64
CA PRO A 503 -14.60 -6.51 5.66
C PRO A 503 -15.39 -6.16 6.93
N LYS A 504 -14.69 -5.84 8.03
CA LYS A 504 -15.28 -5.50 9.32
C LYS A 504 -15.49 -4.01 9.56
N GLU A 505 -15.30 -3.17 8.56
CA GLU A 505 -15.62 -1.75 8.69
C GLU A 505 -17.07 -1.59 9.17
N HIS A 506 -17.29 -0.68 10.10
CA HIS A 506 -18.57 -0.44 10.80
C HIS A 506 -19.12 -1.63 11.63
N LEU A 507 -18.47 -2.80 11.63
CA LEU A 507 -18.97 -4.02 12.29
C LEU A 507 -18.14 -4.51 13.47
N GLY A 508 -16.82 -4.33 13.43
CA GLY A 508 -15.94 -4.84 14.49
C GLY A 508 -14.46 -4.63 14.27
N LEU A 509 -13.65 -5.06 15.24
CA LEU A 509 -12.19 -5.00 15.15
C LEU A 509 -11.68 -6.08 14.18
N PRO A 510 -10.85 -5.73 13.17
CA PRO A 510 -10.33 -6.70 12.21
C PRO A 510 -9.29 -7.65 12.84
N ASN A 511 -9.34 -8.91 12.44
CA ASN A 511 -8.30 -9.90 12.67
C ASN A 511 -7.26 -9.89 11.51
N LYS A 512 -6.24 -10.77 11.56
CA LYS A 512 -5.19 -10.84 10.52
C LYS A 512 -5.75 -11.11 9.11
N GLU A 513 -6.73 -11.98 8.97
CA GLU A 513 -7.32 -12.30 7.66
C GLU A 513 -8.14 -11.12 7.11
N ASP A 514 -8.84 -10.40 7.95
CA ASP A 514 -9.54 -9.17 7.55
C ASP A 514 -8.54 -8.10 7.08
N VAL A 515 -7.40 -7.98 7.78
CA VAL A 515 -6.28 -7.10 7.39
C VAL A 515 -5.74 -7.49 6.01
N LYS A 516 -5.49 -8.79 5.78
CA LYS A 516 -5.05 -9.31 4.48
C LYS A 516 -6.04 -8.96 3.37
N GLN A 517 -7.33 -9.25 3.57
CA GLN A 517 -8.37 -8.97 2.58
C GLN A 517 -8.46 -7.48 2.23
N GLY A 518 -8.44 -6.61 3.24
CA GLY A 518 -8.41 -5.17 3.04
C GLY A 518 -7.18 -4.73 2.23
N LEU A 519 -5.99 -5.19 2.61
CA LEU A 519 -4.75 -4.86 1.91
C LEU A 519 -4.74 -5.32 0.45
N ILE A 520 -5.13 -6.56 0.17
CA ILE A 520 -5.19 -7.08 -1.20
C ILE A 520 -6.17 -6.27 -2.04
N THR A 521 -7.36 -5.94 -1.51
CA THR A 521 -8.33 -5.08 -2.21
C THR A 521 -7.70 -3.73 -2.58
N TYR A 522 -7.01 -3.11 -1.64
CA TYR A 522 -6.40 -1.80 -1.85
C TYR A 522 -5.14 -1.84 -2.72
N LYS A 523 -4.37 -2.94 -2.70
CA LYS A 523 -3.29 -3.17 -3.67
C LYS A 523 -3.84 -3.26 -5.10
N ILE A 524 -4.98 -3.92 -5.27
CA ILE A 524 -5.68 -3.98 -6.56
C ILE A 524 -6.12 -2.58 -6.99
N ALA A 525 -6.75 -1.81 -6.08
CA ALA A 525 -7.23 -0.46 -6.36
C ALA A 525 -6.07 0.49 -6.74
N ALA A 526 -4.99 0.50 -5.95
CA ALA A 526 -3.80 1.32 -6.20
C ALA A 526 -3.13 0.96 -7.53
N HIS A 527 -2.95 -0.34 -7.79
CA HIS A 527 -2.37 -0.81 -9.04
C HIS A 527 -3.22 -0.43 -10.27
N ALA A 528 -4.55 -0.59 -10.17
CA ALA A 528 -5.46 -0.16 -11.23
C ALA A 528 -5.39 1.36 -11.49
N ALA A 529 -5.24 2.17 -10.42
CA ALA A 529 -5.04 3.61 -10.54
C ALA A 529 -3.71 3.95 -11.23
N ASP A 530 -2.62 3.27 -10.87
CA ASP A 530 -1.30 3.49 -11.48
C ASP A 530 -1.27 3.09 -12.96
N LEU A 531 -1.94 1.99 -13.34
CA LEU A 531 -2.18 1.61 -14.74
C LEU A 531 -2.95 2.71 -15.48
N ALA A 532 -4.06 3.17 -14.92
CA ALA A 532 -4.92 4.17 -15.53
C ALA A 532 -4.25 5.54 -15.69
N LYS A 533 -3.36 5.92 -14.76
CA LYS A 533 -2.49 7.11 -14.89
C LYS A 533 -1.44 6.96 -15.99
N GLY A 534 -1.10 5.75 -16.37
CA GLY A 534 0.03 5.47 -17.27
C GLY A 534 1.38 5.55 -16.56
N HIS A 535 1.44 5.19 -15.26
CA HIS A 535 2.69 5.21 -14.51
C HIS A 535 3.71 4.28 -15.18
N PRO A 536 4.94 4.75 -15.48
CA PRO A 536 5.92 3.97 -16.21
C PRO A 536 6.23 2.62 -15.56
N GLY A 537 6.08 1.54 -16.34
CA GLY A 537 6.33 0.17 -15.88
C GLY A 537 5.20 -0.47 -15.06
N ALA A 538 4.10 0.22 -14.78
CA ALA A 538 2.98 -0.35 -14.04
C ALA A 538 2.41 -1.62 -14.72
N GLN A 539 2.38 -1.67 -16.06
CA GLN A 539 1.81 -2.79 -16.81
C GLN A 539 2.73 -4.02 -16.93
N ILE A 540 4.00 -3.94 -16.54
CA ILE A 540 4.97 -5.04 -16.70
C ILE A 540 4.48 -6.35 -16.07
N ARG A 541 4.00 -6.28 -14.84
CA ARG A 541 3.51 -7.45 -14.09
C ARG A 541 2.24 -8.03 -14.69
N ASP A 542 1.33 -7.18 -15.20
CA ASP A 542 0.10 -7.60 -15.89
C ASP A 542 0.42 -8.32 -17.20
N ASN A 543 1.37 -7.81 -17.98
CA ASN A 543 1.81 -8.44 -19.21
C ASN A 543 2.43 -9.82 -18.94
N ALA A 544 3.27 -9.92 -17.90
CA ALA A 544 3.85 -11.19 -17.47
C ALA A 544 2.76 -12.18 -17.01
N MET A 545 1.81 -11.72 -16.20
CA MET A 545 0.66 -12.52 -15.76
C MET A 545 -0.18 -13.01 -16.93
N SER A 546 -0.50 -12.13 -17.88
CA SER A 546 -1.30 -12.46 -19.05
C SER A 546 -0.61 -13.47 -19.97
N LYS A 547 0.72 -13.32 -20.15
CA LYS A 547 1.55 -14.29 -20.88
C LYS A 547 1.53 -15.65 -20.18
N ALA A 548 1.80 -15.69 -18.86
CA ALA A 548 1.76 -16.92 -18.07
C ALA A 548 0.39 -17.61 -18.12
N ARG A 549 -0.70 -16.83 -18.08
CA ARG A 549 -2.07 -17.34 -18.21
C ARG A 549 -2.32 -17.97 -19.57
N PHE A 550 -1.93 -17.33 -20.64
CA PHE A 550 -2.11 -17.83 -21.99
C PHE A 550 -1.31 -19.13 -22.23
N GLU A 551 -0.14 -19.24 -21.63
CA GLU A 551 0.76 -20.39 -21.74
C GLU A 551 0.46 -21.51 -20.73
N PHE A 552 -0.56 -21.34 -19.88
CA PHE A 552 -0.93 -22.28 -18.79
C PHE A 552 0.22 -22.57 -17.81
N ARG A 553 1.10 -21.61 -17.60
CA ARG A 553 2.16 -21.67 -16.58
C ARG A 553 1.56 -21.32 -15.21
N TRP A 554 0.86 -22.29 -14.60
CA TRP A 554 0.07 -22.09 -13.39
C TRP A 554 0.89 -21.58 -12.21
N GLU A 555 2.08 -22.17 -11.98
CA GLU A 555 2.97 -21.72 -10.91
C GLU A 555 3.38 -20.25 -11.07
N ASP A 556 3.64 -19.82 -12.32
CA ASP A 556 3.96 -18.42 -12.60
C ASP A 556 2.76 -17.49 -12.34
N GLN A 557 1.55 -17.92 -12.67
CA GLN A 557 0.33 -17.16 -12.36
C GLN A 557 0.18 -16.97 -10.85
N PHE A 558 0.42 -18.02 -10.05
CA PHE A 558 0.37 -17.91 -8.59
C PHE A 558 1.47 -16.98 -8.06
N ASN A 559 2.70 -17.15 -8.52
CA ASN A 559 3.85 -16.35 -8.08
C ASN A 559 3.73 -14.87 -8.46
N LEU A 560 3.11 -14.58 -9.60
CA LEU A 560 2.82 -13.22 -10.07
C LEU A 560 1.58 -12.60 -9.38
N ALA A 561 0.71 -13.39 -8.74
CA ALA A 561 -0.48 -12.87 -8.06
C ALA A 561 -0.13 -11.98 -6.88
N LEU A 562 -1.01 -11.01 -6.56
CA LEU A 562 -0.90 -10.23 -5.32
C LEU A 562 -1.13 -11.10 -4.07
N ASP A 563 -1.99 -12.11 -4.21
CA ASP A 563 -2.23 -13.16 -3.20
C ASP A 563 -1.99 -14.55 -3.81
N PRO A 564 -0.74 -15.03 -3.78
CA PRO A 564 -0.39 -16.35 -4.30
C PRO A 564 -1.12 -17.49 -3.60
N ASP A 565 -1.33 -17.35 -2.29
CA ASP A 565 -1.90 -18.41 -1.46
C ASP A 565 -3.37 -18.66 -1.84
N THR A 566 -4.17 -17.60 -1.97
CA THR A 566 -5.59 -17.70 -2.39
C THR A 566 -5.70 -18.17 -3.84
N ALA A 567 -4.85 -17.67 -4.74
CA ALA A 567 -4.86 -18.09 -6.15
C ALA A 567 -4.59 -19.59 -6.29
N ARG A 568 -3.60 -20.11 -5.55
CA ARG A 568 -3.28 -21.55 -5.51
C ARG A 568 -4.42 -22.36 -4.90
N ALA A 569 -4.94 -21.94 -3.74
CA ALA A 569 -6.00 -22.66 -3.05
C ALA A 569 -7.23 -22.85 -3.95
N TYR A 570 -7.67 -21.82 -4.65
CA TYR A 570 -8.83 -21.89 -5.54
C TYR A 570 -8.59 -22.78 -6.76
N HIS A 571 -7.38 -22.78 -7.31
CA HIS A 571 -7.04 -23.69 -8.40
C HIS A 571 -7.03 -25.13 -7.92
N ASP A 572 -6.38 -25.42 -6.79
CA ASP A 572 -6.19 -26.79 -6.27
C ASP A 572 -7.48 -27.38 -5.70
N GLU A 573 -8.45 -26.55 -5.27
CA GLU A 573 -9.77 -27.03 -4.82
C GLU A 573 -10.48 -27.87 -5.89
N THR A 574 -10.33 -27.50 -7.16
CA THR A 574 -11.01 -28.16 -8.27
C THR A 574 -10.12 -29.08 -9.09
N LEU A 575 -8.82 -28.97 -8.98
CA LEU A 575 -7.80 -29.79 -9.65
C LEU A 575 -6.72 -30.27 -8.66
N PRO A 576 -7.07 -31.08 -7.66
CA PRO A 576 -6.17 -31.43 -6.55
C PRO A 576 -5.03 -32.38 -6.93
N GLN A 577 -5.06 -33.00 -8.13
CA GLN A 577 -4.02 -33.93 -8.57
C GLN A 577 -2.82 -33.20 -9.17
N GLU A 578 -1.64 -33.77 -9.06
CA GLU A 578 -0.40 -33.24 -9.67
C GLU A 578 -0.54 -33.02 -11.19
N SER A 579 -1.34 -33.85 -11.87
CA SER A 579 -1.67 -33.66 -13.28
C SER A 579 -2.44 -32.37 -13.59
N GLY A 580 -3.18 -31.82 -12.62
CA GLY A 580 -3.88 -30.54 -12.75
C GLY A 580 -2.93 -29.35 -12.84
N LYS A 581 -1.79 -29.41 -12.17
CA LYS A 581 -0.78 -28.36 -12.17
C LYS A 581 -0.09 -28.12 -13.51
N VAL A 582 -0.15 -29.11 -14.40
CA VAL A 582 0.40 -29.03 -15.77
C VAL A 582 -0.70 -29.06 -16.83
N ALA A 583 -1.98 -28.96 -16.44
CA ALA A 583 -3.10 -28.99 -17.35
C ALA A 583 -3.17 -27.71 -18.21
N HIS A 584 -3.39 -27.87 -19.51
CA HIS A 584 -3.63 -26.76 -20.44
C HIS A 584 -5.11 -26.31 -20.46
N PHE A 585 -5.76 -26.32 -19.31
CA PHE A 585 -7.14 -25.87 -19.08
C PHE A 585 -7.39 -25.73 -17.59
N CYS A 586 -8.42 -24.98 -17.20
CA CYS A 586 -8.92 -24.94 -15.82
C CYS A 586 -10.27 -25.67 -15.74
N SER A 587 -10.73 -25.92 -14.52
CA SER A 587 -12.01 -26.59 -14.25
C SER A 587 -13.24 -25.87 -14.81
N MET A 588 -13.17 -24.53 -14.99
CA MET A 588 -14.27 -23.71 -15.50
C MET A 588 -14.67 -24.13 -16.92
N CYS A 589 -13.74 -24.25 -17.86
CA CYS A 589 -14.00 -24.55 -19.25
C CYS A 589 -13.75 -26.04 -19.58
N GLY A 590 -12.91 -26.72 -18.82
CA GLY A 590 -12.44 -28.06 -19.13
C GLY A 590 -11.60 -28.12 -20.42
N PRO A 591 -11.17 -29.33 -20.82
CA PRO A 591 -10.17 -29.48 -21.89
C PRO A 591 -10.69 -29.18 -23.31
N LYS A 592 -12.01 -29.16 -23.53
CA LYS A 592 -12.61 -29.01 -24.86
C LYS A 592 -13.11 -27.60 -25.18
N PHE A 593 -13.37 -26.79 -24.17
CA PHE A 593 -14.00 -25.47 -24.33
C PHE A 593 -13.10 -24.29 -23.89
N CYS A 594 -11.85 -24.54 -23.57
CA CYS A 594 -10.92 -23.46 -23.19
C CYS A 594 -10.57 -22.61 -24.41
N SER A 595 -11.05 -21.36 -24.43
CA SER A 595 -10.81 -20.42 -25.53
C SER A 595 -9.32 -20.15 -25.76
N MET A 596 -8.51 -20.07 -24.70
CA MET A 596 -7.06 -19.89 -24.83
C MET A 596 -6.40 -21.09 -25.52
N LYS A 597 -6.84 -22.31 -25.23
CA LYS A 597 -6.35 -23.52 -25.93
C LYS A 597 -6.74 -23.51 -27.40
N ILE A 598 -7.99 -23.18 -27.69
CA ILE A 598 -8.50 -23.10 -29.07
C ILE A 598 -7.75 -22.01 -29.86
N THR A 599 -7.50 -20.86 -29.25
CA THR A 599 -6.81 -19.74 -29.91
C THR A 599 -5.31 -19.95 -30.09
N GLN A 600 -4.69 -20.91 -29.40
CA GLN A 600 -3.32 -21.32 -29.74
C GLN A 600 -3.24 -21.86 -31.17
N ASP A 601 -4.21 -22.66 -31.58
CA ASP A 601 -4.30 -23.19 -32.97
C ASP A 601 -4.45 -22.04 -33.99
N VAL A 602 -5.18 -20.96 -33.62
CA VAL A 602 -5.32 -19.76 -34.46
C VAL A 602 -3.99 -19.03 -34.60
N ARG A 603 -3.21 -18.87 -33.50
CA ARG A 603 -1.87 -18.31 -33.55
C ARG A 603 -0.90 -19.09 -34.41
N ASP A 604 -0.91 -20.41 -34.27
CA ASP A 604 -0.04 -21.29 -35.03
C ASP A 604 -0.39 -21.21 -36.54
N TYR A 605 -1.67 -21.05 -36.86
CA TYR A 605 -2.11 -20.85 -38.23
C TYR A 605 -1.66 -19.47 -38.76
N ALA A 606 -1.85 -18.39 -38.01
CA ALA A 606 -1.43 -17.05 -38.39
C ALA A 606 0.10 -16.96 -38.62
N ALA A 607 0.90 -17.56 -37.73
CA ALA A 607 2.35 -17.61 -37.87
C ALA A 607 2.79 -18.37 -39.14
N LYS A 608 2.03 -19.43 -39.54
CA LYS A 608 2.28 -20.13 -40.80
C LYS A 608 1.95 -19.28 -42.03
N LEU A 609 0.90 -18.45 -41.94
CA LEU A 609 0.53 -17.50 -43.01
C LEU A 609 1.59 -16.41 -43.17
N GLU A 610 2.03 -15.76 -42.09
CA GLU A 610 3.10 -14.77 -42.13
C GLU A 610 4.40 -15.36 -42.72
N ALA A 611 4.77 -16.58 -42.34
CA ALA A 611 5.93 -17.27 -42.90
C ALA A 611 5.77 -17.58 -44.40
N VAL A 612 4.54 -17.79 -44.88
CA VAL A 612 4.22 -17.96 -46.31
C VAL A 612 4.28 -16.61 -47.02
N GLU A 613 3.72 -15.54 -46.48
CA GLU A 613 3.82 -14.19 -47.04
C GLU A 613 5.26 -13.68 -47.14
N ILE A 614 6.08 -13.90 -46.14
CA ILE A 614 7.52 -13.57 -46.16
C ILE A 614 8.25 -14.38 -47.28
N LYS A 615 7.86 -15.62 -47.51
CA LYS A 615 8.38 -16.41 -48.64
C LYS A 615 7.89 -15.90 -49.99
N LEU A 616 6.66 -15.40 -50.05
CA LEU A 616 6.05 -14.92 -51.30
C LEU A 616 6.57 -13.53 -51.73
N VAL A 617 6.92 -12.66 -50.80
CA VAL A 617 7.59 -11.38 -51.09
C VAL A 617 8.98 -11.56 -51.72
N GLY A 618 9.57 -12.74 -51.56
CA GLY A 618 10.83 -13.14 -52.24
C GLY A 618 10.66 -13.81 -53.61
N MET A 619 9.44 -14.00 -54.09
CA MET A 619 9.14 -14.69 -55.35
C MET A 619 8.19 -13.85 -56.23
N ASP A 620 8.74 -13.01 -57.06
CA ASP A 620 7.99 -12.22 -58.05
C ASP A 620 7.07 -13.13 -58.90
N GLY A 621 5.76 -12.95 -58.81
CA GLY A 621 4.79 -13.45 -59.77
C GLY A 621 3.80 -14.51 -59.31
N GLN A 622 3.76 -14.91 -58.02
CA GLN A 622 2.79 -15.93 -57.52
C GLN A 622 1.69 -15.38 -56.57
N GLN A 623 1.67 -14.10 -56.32
CA GLN A 623 0.75 -13.47 -55.35
C GLN A 623 -0.73 -13.61 -55.75
N GLU A 624 -1.06 -13.50 -57.05
CA GLU A 624 -2.43 -13.63 -57.51
C GLU A 624 -3.00 -15.05 -57.38
N GLN A 625 -2.16 -16.09 -57.49
CA GLN A 625 -2.63 -17.50 -57.39
C GLN A 625 -2.95 -17.89 -55.95
N VAL A 626 -2.23 -17.37 -54.97
CA VAL A 626 -2.45 -17.66 -53.54
C VAL A 626 -3.67 -16.93 -52.99
N VAL A 627 -3.87 -15.67 -53.36
CA VAL A 627 -5.10 -14.94 -53.03
C VAL A 627 -6.32 -15.64 -53.62
N ALA A 628 -6.25 -16.07 -54.86
CA ALA A 628 -7.34 -16.80 -55.49
C ALA A 628 -7.60 -18.19 -54.84
N GLN A 629 -6.57 -18.87 -54.34
CA GLN A 629 -6.73 -20.13 -53.58
C GLN A 629 -7.36 -19.92 -52.20
N VAL A 630 -6.98 -18.86 -51.49
CA VAL A 630 -7.57 -18.51 -50.18
C VAL A 630 -9.02 -18.06 -50.34
N GLU A 631 -9.33 -17.24 -51.34
CA GLU A 631 -10.69 -16.82 -51.66
C GLU A 631 -11.57 -17.98 -52.07
N SER A 632 -11.03 -18.91 -52.88
CA SER A 632 -11.78 -20.12 -53.29
C SER A 632 -11.96 -21.09 -52.11
N GLY A 633 -11.02 -21.14 -51.16
CA GLY A 633 -11.12 -21.90 -49.92
C GLY A 633 -12.20 -21.35 -48.98
N MET A 634 -12.22 -20.05 -48.81
CA MET A 634 -13.24 -19.35 -48.02
C MET A 634 -14.62 -19.45 -48.63
N ALA A 635 -14.73 -19.36 -49.97
CA ALA A 635 -15.99 -19.52 -50.68
C ALA A 635 -16.55 -20.93 -50.53
N ARG A 636 -15.70 -21.98 -50.65
CA ARG A 636 -16.10 -23.38 -50.40
C ARG A 636 -16.54 -23.61 -48.95
N MET A 637 -15.83 -23.06 -47.97
CA MET A 637 -16.26 -23.18 -46.58
C MET A 637 -17.56 -22.46 -46.30
N ALA A 638 -17.79 -21.29 -46.92
CA ALA A 638 -19.05 -20.55 -46.81
C ALA A 638 -20.22 -21.29 -47.49
N GLU A 639 -19.95 -22.02 -48.58
CA GLU A 639 -20.93 -22.85 -49.28
C GLU A 639 -21.27 -24.12 -48.48
N THR A 640 -20.26 -24.79 -47.95
CA THR A 640 -20.42 -25.93 -47.01
C THR A 640 -21.20 -25.50 -45.75
N PHE A 641 -20.93 -24.33 -45.22
CA PHE A 641 -21.66 -23.77 -44.06
C PHE A 641 -23.14 -23.54 -44.37
N LYS A 642 -23.45 -23.06 -45.58
CA LYS A 642 -24.83 -22.88 -46.03
C LYS A 642 -25.54 -24.22 -46.31
N GLU A 643 -24.86 -25.16 -46.95
CA GLU A 643 -25.40 -26.50 -47.28
C GLU A 643 -25.62 -27.36 -46.03
N THR A 644 -24.86 -27.17 -45.00
CA THR A 644 -24.98 -27.88 -43.72
C THR A 644 -25.90 -27.20 -42.71
N GLY A 645 -26.72 -26.25 -43.16
CA GLY A 645 -27.77 -25.63 -42.34
C GLY A 645 -27.28 -24.55 -41.35
N GLY A 646 -26.07 -24.03 -41.55
CA GLY A 646 -25.50 -22.94 -40.70
C GLY A 646 -24.95 -23.43 -39.37
N GLU A 647 -24.64 -24.70 -39.23
CA GLU A 647 -24.00 -25.25 -38.03
C GLU A 647 -22.47 -25.20 -38.13
N ILE A 648 -21.83 -24.69 -37.09
CA ILE A 648 -20.36 -24.52 -36.99
C ILE A 648 -19.68 -25.84 -36.58
N TYR A 649 -20.40 -26.77 -35.97
CA TYR A 649 -19.86 -28.02 -35.45
C TYR A 649 -20.41 -29.24 -36.20
N HIS A 650 -19.53 -29.91 -36.92
CA HIS A 650 -19.83 -31.20 -37.57
C HIS A 650 -19.09 -32.34 -36.89
N GLN A 651 -19.69 -33.50 -36.80
CA GLN A 651 -18.96 -34.68 -36.35
C GLN A 651 -17.84 -35.00 -37.35
N ALA A 652 -16.65 -35.33 -36.84
CA ALA A 652 -15.45 -35.56 -37.65
C ALA A 652 -15.64 -36.62 -38.77
N ALA A 653 -16.57 -37.56 -38.58
CA ALA A 653 -16.95 -38.54 -39.58
C ALA A 653 -17.70 -37.95 -40.81
N ALA A 654 -18.54 -36.94 -40.59
CA ALA A 654 -19.27 -36.25 -41.64
C ALA A 654 -18.35 -35.38 -42.52
N LEU A 655 -17.34 -34.76 -41.92
CA LEU A 655 -16.33 -33.98 -42.65
C LEU A 655 -15.42 -34.85 -43.53
N LYS A 656 -15.07 -36.05 -43.08
CA LYS A 656 -14.30 -37.01 -43.89
C LYS A 656 -15.07 -37.52 -45.09
N GLN A 657 -16.36 -37.75 -44.97
CA GLN A 657 -17.24 -38.16 -46.06
C GLN A 657 -17.42 -37.05 -47.10
N ALA A 658 -17.51 -35.81 -46.70
CA ALA A 658 -17.59 -34.64 -47.59
C ALA A 658 -16.26 -34.33 -48.31
N ALA A 659 -15.12 -34.71 -47.73
CA ALA A 659 -13.80 -34.55 -48.31
C ALA A 659 -13.39 -35.67 -49.28
N GLY A 660 -14.18 -36.73 -49.43
CA GLY A 660 -13.89 -37.84 -50.34
C GLY A 660 -12.75 -38.75 -49.88
N GLU A 661 -12.40 -38.74 -48.59
CA GLU A 661 -11.44 -39.67 -48.00
C GLU A 661 -12.20 -40.90 -47.47
N GLU A 662 -11.97 -42.06 -48.09
CA GLU A 662 -12.47 -43.34 -47.57
C GLU A 662 -11.87 -43.65 -46.19
N ALA A 663 -12.66 -44.23 -45.31
CA ALA A 663 -12.42 -44.53 -43.92
C ALA A 663 -11.26 -45.49 -43.65
#